data_504883823e3b1f785540b60a11794d81
#
_entry.id   504883823e3b1f785540b60a11794d81
#
_cell.length_a   1.000
_cell.length_b   1.000
_cell.length_c   1.000
_cell.angle_alpha   90.00
_cell.angle_beta   90.00
_cell.angle_gamma   90.00
#
_symmetry.space_group_name_H-M   'P 1'
#
loop_
_entity.id
_entity.type
_entity.pdbx_description
1 polymer ?
#
loop_
_entity_poly.entity_id
_entity_poly.type
_entity_poly.pdbx_seq_one_letter_code
_entity_poly.pdbx_strand_id
1 'polypeptide(L)'
;MKLDRFINRPVLSTVISILIVILGILGLLSLPITQYPDIAPPTVSVKATYTGANAQTVLNSVIAPLEDQINGVENMMYMTSSASNNGSAEISIYFKQGTDPDMAAVNVQNRVSMAQGLLPAEVTQIGVTTQKRQNSMLIVFSVYDAEDRYDQRFIENYAKINLIPEVQRVPGVGDANVLGTDYSMRIWLKPDVMAQYKLVPNDVAGVLAEQNVEAAPGSFGERGNQSFQYTIRYKGRLQEVSEFENMVVKALPDGEVLRLKDIADIELGRLTYNFVNKVNGHSAVTCIVYQMAGTNATETINNIQNLLEETEKILPPGLKIDVGMNANDFLYASIHEVLKTLIEAFILVFIVVYIFLQDLRSTLIPAIAIPVALIGTFFMLSLIGFSLNLLTLCAMVLAIAIVVDDAIVVVEGVHAKLDQGYKSAKLASIDAMNELGGAIVSITLVMMSVFIPVSFMGGTAGTFYRQFGLTMAIAIGLSALNALTLSPALCAVLLKPHTDHGDKKQTLVSRFHTSFNAAYDSILKRYKKRVLFFIQKKWLSMGLVVLSIVLLIFFMNTTPTGMVPNEDTGTLMGAVTLPPGTSQDRSEQILARVDSLIASDPAVLSRTMISGFSFIGGQGPSYGSFIIKLKDWDERSMIQNSDVIVGSLYMRAQKIIKEAQVLFFAPPMIPGY
;
A
#
# COMPACT_ATOMS: atom_id res chain seq x y z
N MET A 1 18.50 -44.46 -6.34
CA MET A 1 18.53 -43.78 -5.02
C MET A 1 18.11 -44.80 -3.97
N LYS A 2 18.83 -44.90 -2.83
CA LYS A 2 18.41 -45.85 -1.75
C LYS A 2 17.27 -45.23 -0.92
N LEU A 3 16.08 -45.12 -1.53
CA LEU A 3 14.86 -44.63 -0.86
C LEU A 3 14.34 -45.59 0.19
N ASP A 4 14.74 -46.85 0.12
CA ASP A 4 14.38 -47.92 1.06
C ASP A 4 14.65 -47.56 2.52
N ARG A 5 15.65 -46.67 2.78
CA ARG A 5 16.00 -46.24 4.13
C ARG A 5 14.87 -45.49 4.82
N PHE A 6 14.12 -44.69 4.10
CA PHE A 6 13.00 -43.91 4.64
C PHE A 6 11.78 -44.77 4.87
N ILE A 7 11.52 -45.73 3.98
CA ILE A 7 10.42 -46.72 4.11
C ILE A 7 10.69 -47.69 5.24
N ASN A 8 11.95 -48.10 5.41
CA ASN A 8 12.36 -49.00 6.49
C ASN A 8 12.38 -48.34 7.88
N ARG A 9 12.50 -47.00 7.93
CA ARG A 9 12.51 -46.19 9.16
C ARG A 9 11.46 -45.08 9.08
N PRO A 10 10.15 -45.37 9.15
CA PRO A 10 9.10 -44.38 8.98
C PRO A 10 9.17 -43.25 10.03
N VAL A 11 9.66 -43.56 11.24
CA VAL A 11 9.88 -42.57 12.30
C VAL A 11 10.85 -41.48 11.84
N LEU A 12 11.93 -41.81 11.09
CA LEU A 12 12.87 -40.83 10.57
C LEU A 12 12.19 -39.86 9.61
N SER A 13 11.36 -40.37 8.68
CA SER A 13 10.63 -39.55 7.72
C SER A 13 9.64 -38.61 8.43
N THR A 14 8.92 -39.11 9.43
CA THR A 14 7.98 -38.32 10.23
C THR A 14 8.68 -37.22 11.03
N VAL A 15 9.83 -37.52 11.65
CA VAL A 15 10.63 -36.53 12.41
C VAL A 15 11.13 -35.41 11.49
N ILE A 16 11.61 -35.76 10.29
CA ILE A 16 12.04 -34.74 9.29
C ILE A 16 10.86 -33.82 8.92
N SER A 17 9.68 -34.42 8.68
CA SER A 17 8.48 -33.62 8.31
C SER A 17 8.00 -32.76 9.47
N ILE A 18 8.03 -33.26 10.71
CA ILE A 18 7.72 -32.43 11.89
C ILE A 18 8.72 -31.29 12.04
N LEU A 19 10.01 -31.53 11.82
CA LEU A 19 11.04 -30.48 11.86
C LEU A 19 10.76 -29.40 10.80
N ILE A 20 10.41 -29.82 9.56
CA ILE A 20 10.04 -28.87 8.48
C ILE A 20 8.84 -28.03 8.92
N VAL A 21 7.81 -28.62 9.53
CA VAL A 21 6.63 -27.88 10.02
C VAL A 21 7.01 -26.91 11.14
N ILE A 22 7.82 -27.31 12.10
CA ILE A 22 8.27 -26.42 13.19
C ILE A 22 9.06 -25.22 12.62
N LEU A 23 10.02 -25.49 11.75
CA LEU A 23 10.81 -24.44 11.09
C LEU A 23 9.90 -23.55 10.24
N GLY A 24 8.91 -24.13 9.55
CA GLY A 24 7.94 -23.39 8.75
C GLY A 24 7.06 -22.43 9.58
N ILE A 25 6.60 -22.88 10.75
CA ILE A 25 5.84 -22.05 11.69
C ILE A 25 6.71 -20.90 12.20
N LEU A 26 7.96 -21.18 12.59
CA LEU A 26 8.90 -20.14 13.01
C LEU A 26 9.16 -19.13 11.86
N GLY A 27 9.31 -19.62 10.63
CA GLY A 27 9.41 -18.79 9.43
C GLY A 27 8.17 -17.90 9.25
N LEU A 28 6.97 -18.46 9.35
CA LEU A 28 5.71 -17.73 9.22
C LEU A 28 5.60 -16.57 10.24
N LEU A 29 5.99 -16.83 11.50
CA LEU A 29 5.95 -15.81 12.56
C LEU A 29 7.00 -14.71 12.37
N SER A 30 8.07 -14.96 11.62
CA SER A 30 9.14 -14.00 11.36
C SER A 30 8.99 -13.24 10.05
N LEU A 31 8.10 -13.68 9.15
CA LEU A 31 7.89 -13.04 7.84
C LEU A 31 7.17 -11.69 8.00
N PRO A 32 7.72 -10.61 7.41
CA PRO A 32 6.99 -9.35 7.33
C PRO A 32 5.77 -9.52 6.42
N ILE A 33 4.65 -8.94 6.83
CA ILE A 33 3.41 -8.92 6.05
C ILE A 33 3.40 -7.62 5.25
N THR A 34 3.20 -7.71 3.93
CA THR A 34 3.12 -6.57 3.02
C THR A 34 2.04 -6.83 1.97
N GLN A 35 1.49 -5.78 1.36
CA GLN A 35 0.51 -5.96 0.29
C GLN A 35 1.16 -6.51 -0.98
N TYR A 36 2.25 -5.90 -1.39
CA TYR A 36 3.08 -6.28 -2.53
C TYR A 36 4.56 -6.30 -2.11
N PRO A 37 5.42 -6.94 -2.90
CA PRO A 37 6.86 -6.77 -2.75
C PRO A 37 7.25 -5.29 -2.76
N ASP A 38 8.38 -4.95 -2.17
CA ASP A 38 8.93 -3.58 -2.28
C ASP A 38 9.41 -3.34 -3.71
N ILE A 39 8.52 -2.72 -4.50
CA ILE A 39 8.72 -2.44 -5.94
C ILE A 39 8.74 -0.96 -6.23
N ALA A 40 8.27 -0.13 -5.31
CA ALA A 40 8.31 1.30 -5.48
C ALA A 40 9.77 1.78 -5.55
N PRO A 41 10.15 2.55 -6.58
CA PRO A 41 11.48 3.11 -6.66
C PRO A 41 11.73 4.01 -5.45
N PRO A 42 12.90 3.95 -4.81
CA PRO A 42 13.25 4.90 -3.76
C PRO A 42 13.07 6.31 -4.26
N THR A 43 12.40 7.15 -3.47
CA THR A 43 12.06 8.53 -3.85
C THR A 43 12.59 9.51 -2.79
N VAL A 44 13.14 10.61 -3.28
CA VAL A 44 13.55 11.75 -2.46
C VAL A 44 12.74 12.96 -2.90
N SER A 45 12.08 13.63 -1.95
CA SER A 45 11.30 14.84 -2.19
C SER A 45 12.08 16.06 -1.72
N VAL A 46 12.15 17.08 -2.58
CA VAL A 46 12.70 18.40 -2.27
C VAL A 46 11.57 19.41 -2.27
N LYS A 47 11.36 20.12 -1.17
CA LYS A 47 10.31 21.13 -1.02
C LYS A 47 10.92 22.51 -0.75
N ALA A 48 10.38 23.52 -1.41
CA ALA A 48 10.70 24.92 -1.21
C ALA A 48 9.42 25.77 -1.23
N THR A 49 9.46 26.93 -0.59
CA THR A 49 8.33 27.88 -0.60
C THR A 49 8.83 29.26 -0.96
N TYR A 50 8.23 29.86 -1.98
CA TYR A 50 8.45 31.25 -2.37
C TYR A 50 7.17 32.02 -2.11
N THR A 51 7.05 32.55 -0.91
CA THR A 51 5.84 33.23 -0.44
C THR A 51 5.48 34.41 -1.35
N GLY A 52 4.22 34.47 -1.81
CA GLY A 52 3.70 35.51 -2.68
C GLY A 52 4.00 35.34 -4.17
N ALA A 53 4.78 34.34 -4.56
CA ALA A 53 5.07 34.08 -5.96
C ALA A 53 3.95 33.23 -6.61
N ASN A 54 3.69 33.48 -7.90
CA ASN A 54 2.83 32.61 -8.71
C ASN A 54 3.61 31.40 -9.24
N ALA A 55 2.91 30.41 -9.77
CA ALA A 55 3.49 29.17 -10.27
C ALA A 55 4.59 29.37 -11.32
N GLN A 56 4.42 30.35 -12.24
CA GLN A 56 5.42 30.66 -13.28
C GLN A 56 6.71 31.24 -12.69
N THR A 57 6.59 32.10 -11.69
CA THR A 57 7.74 32.62 -10.96
C THR A 57 8.46 31.54 -10.18
N VAL A 58 7.70 30.68 -9.47
CA VAL A 58 8.24 29.51 -8.75
C VAL A 58 8.98 28.58 -9.71
N LEU A 59 8.38 28.29 -10.87
CA LEU A 59 9.00 27.43 -11.89
C LEU A 59 10.36 27.98 -12.34
N ASN A 60 10.40 29.28 -12.69
CA ASN A 60 11.60 29.85 -13.27
C ASN A 60 12.71 30.18 -12.23
N SER A 61 12.30 30.59 -11.03
CA SER A 61 13.27 31.11 -10.03
C SER A 61 13.65 30.08 -8.96
N VAL A 62 12.88 29.02 -8.80
CA VAL A 62 13.12 27.99 -7.76
C VAL A 62 13.32 26.62 -8.37
N ILE A 63 12.34 26.15 -9.16
CA ILE A 63 12.39 24.77 -9.69
C ILE A 63 13.52 24.62 -10.70
N ALA A 64 13.59 25.49 -11.72
CA ALA A 64 14.60 25.34 -12.77
C ALA A 64 16.04 25.34 -12.24
N PRO A 65 16.47 26.26 -11.34
CA PRO A 65 17.81 26.18 -10.75
C PRO A 65 18.06 24.91 -9.90
N LEU A 66 17.04 24.41 -9.19
CA LEU A 66 17.15 23.19 -8.41
C LEU A 66 17.26 21.96 -9.33
N GLU A 67 16.42 21.86 -10.38
CA GLU A 67 16.48 20.78 -11.36
C GLU A 67 17.83 20.71 -12.06
N ASP A 68 18.37 21.84 -12.49
CA ASP A 68 19.67 21.91 -13.16
C ASP A 68 20.79 21.35 -12.28
N GLN A 69 20.77 21.61 -10.98
CA GLN A 69 21.78 21.10 -10.06
C GLN A 69 21.51 19.64 -9.65
N ILE A 70 20.26 19.25 -9.47
CA ILE A 70 19.88 17.87 -9.09
C ILE A 70 20.09 16.92 -10.26
N ASN A 71 19.97 17.39 -11.49
CA ASN A 71 20.14 16.58 -12.67
C ASN A 71 21.51 15.87 -12.67
N GLY A 72 21.51 14.57 -12.94
CA GLY A 72 22.71 13.74 -12.93
C GLY A 72 23.14 13.24 -11.55
N VAL A 73 22.28 13.26 -10.55
CA VAL A 73 22.50 12.52 -9.29
C VAL A 73 22.60 11.03 -9.59
N GLU A 74 23.54 10.35 -8.91
CA GLU A 74 23.82 8.94 -9.14
C GLU A 74 22.58 8.06 -8.95
N ASN A 75 22.38 7.10 -9.87
CA ASN A 75 21.23 6.19 -9.93
C ASN A 75 19.85 6.85 -10.12
N MET A 76 19.77 8.15 -10.40
CA MET A 76 18.51 8.81 -10.74
C MET A 76 17.96 8.22 -12.06
N MET A 77 16.64 7.98 -12.08
CA MET A 77 15.90 7.57 -13.28
C MET A 77 15.27 8.77 -13.96
N TYR A 78 14.49 9.51 -13.23
CA TYR A 78 13.81 10.74 -13.64
C TYR A 78 13.41 11.56 -12.42
N MET A 79 12.99 12.79 -12.66
CA MET A 79 12.38 13.64 -11.65
C MET A 79 11.10 14.29 -12.19
N THR A 80 10.19 14.62 -11.29
CA THR A 80 8.96 15.36 -11.58
C THR A 80 8.88 16.56 -10.66
N SER A 81 8.43 17.68 -11.19
CA SER A 81 8.34 18.91 -10.42
C SER A 81 6.95 19.52 -10.52
N SER A 82 6.52 20.15 -9.45
CA SER A 82 5.25 20.86 -9.35
C SER A 82 5.45 22.25 -8.76
N ALA A 83 4.89 23.26 -9.44
CA ALA A 83 4.84 24.64 -9.00
C ALA A 83 3.39 25.06 -8.80
N SER A 84 3.06 25.68 -7.67
CA SER A 84 1.71 26.11 -7.35
C SER A 84 1.62 27.65 -7.20
N ASN A 85 0.44 28.21 -7.46
CA ASN A 85 0.19 29.66 -7.33
C ASN A 85 0.19 30.17 -5.88
N ASN A 86 0.30 29.27 -4.90
CA ASN A 86 0.52 29.61 -3.49
C ASN A 86 2.01 29.80 -3.13
N GLY A 87 2.90 29.70 -4.13
CA GLY A 87 4.35 29.81 -3.93
C GLY A 87 5.06 28.51 -3.57
N SER A 88 4.36 27.35 -3.50
CA SER A 88 5.00 26.08 -3.19
C SER A 88 5.66 25.43 -4.42
N ALA A 89 6.84 24.86 -4.20
CA ALA A 89 7.59 24.04 -5.14
C ALA A 89 7.84 22.66 -4.52
N GLU A 90 7.61 21.60 -5.27
CA GLU A 90 7.94 20.24 -4.89
C GLU A 90 8.62 19.53 -6.07
N ILE A 91 9.78 18.92 -5.82
CA ILE A 91 10.52 18.11 -6.80
C ILE A 91 10.63 16.69 -6.22
N SER A 92 10.11 15.71 -6.93
CA SER A 92 10.20 14.29 -6.58
C SER A 92 11.24 13.62 -7.48
N ILE A 93 12.28 13.06 -6.89
CA ILE A 93 13.39 12.39 -7.60
C ILE A 93 13.26 10.90 -7.40
N TYR A 94 13.19 10.14 -8.49
CA TYR A 94 13.00 8.70 -8.50
C TYR A 94 14.31 7.99 -8.84
N PHE A 95 14.69 6.99 -8.04
CA PHE A 95 15.94 6.26 -8.16
C PHE A 95 15.71 4.83 -8.65
N LYS A 96 16.76 4.22 -9.22
CA LYS A 96 16.74 2.81 -9.60
C LYS A 96 16.47 1.94 -8.38
N GLN A 97 15.73 0.86 -8.59
CA GLN A 97 15.48 -0.12 -7.54
C GLN A 97 16.79 -0.70 -6.97
N GLY A 98 16.87 -0.83 -5.65
CA GLY A 98 18.09 -1.26 -4.97
C GLY A 98 19.07 -0.13 -4.63
N THR A 99 18.75 1.14 -4.96
CA THR A 99 19.51 2.30 -4.49
C THR A 99 19.24 2.51 -3.01
N ASP A 100 20.31 2.76 -2.24
CA ASP A 100 20.21 3.10 -0.82
C ASP A 100 19.50 4.47 -0.67
N PRO A 101 18.33 4.56 0.01
CA PRO A 101 17.57 5.79 0.16
C PRO A 101 18.30 6.85 0.99
N ASP A 102 19.16 6.44 1.94
CA ASP A 102 19.94 7.36 2.78
C ASP A 102 21.01 8.07 1.96
N MET A 103 21.76 7.30 1.20
CA MET A 103 22.79 7.85 0.30
C MET A 103 22.17 8.71 -0.80
N ALA A 104 21.02 8.31 -1.35
CA ALA A 104 20.28 9.10 -2.34
C ALA A 104 19.88 10.47 -1.77
N ALA A 105 19.32 10.51 -0.55
CA ALA A 105 18.95 11.76 0.12
C ALA A 105 20.16 12.67 0.39
N VAL A 106 21.29 12.12 0.84
CA VAL A 106 22.54 12.86 1.04
C VAL A 106 23.04 13.45 -0.28
N ASN A 107 23.05 12.67 -1.35
CA ASN A 107 23.49 13.13 -2.67
C ASN A 107 22.59 14.25 -3.22
N VAL A 108 21.27 14.13 -3.06
CA VAL A 108 20.31 15.19 -3.44
C VAL A 108 20.55 16.43 -2.58
N GLN A 109 20.69 16.29 -1.25
CA GLN A 109 20.95 17.43 -0.35
C GLN A 109 22.22 18.19 -0.71
N ASN A 110 23.28 17.48 -1.08
CA ASN A 110 24.53 18.10 -1.55
C ASN A 110 24.28 18.96 -2.80
N ARG A 111 23.48 18.45 -3.76
CA ARG A 111 23.11 19.20 -4.98
C ARG A 111 22.22 20.41 -4.68
N VAL A 112 21.23 20.23 -3.79
CA VAL A 112 20.37 21.34 -3.31
C VAL A 112 21.21 22.43 -2.65
N SER A 113 22.22 22.06 -1.84
CA SER A 113 23.13 23.02 -1.21
C SER A 113 23.92 23.84 -2.24
N MET A 114 24.32 23.23 -3.37
CA MET A 114 24.98 23.95 -4.47
C MET A 114 24.04 24.95 -5.16
N ALA A 115 22.73 24.66 -5.21
CA ALA A 115 21.73 25.53 -5.81
C ALA A 115 21.37 26.75 -4.93
N GLN A 116 21.62 26.71 -3.61
CA GLN A 116 21.18 27.76 -2.66
C GLN A 116 21.59 29.17 -3.07
N GLY A 117 22.79 29.33 -3.63
CA GLY A 117 23.28 30.64 -4.11
C GLY A 117 22.57 31.18 -5.35
N LEU A 118 21.75 30.34 -6.02
CA LEU A 118 20.99 30.69 -7.22
C LEU A 118 19.53 31.04 -6.91
N LEU A 119 19.09 30.73 -5.67
CA LEU A 119 17.69 30.87 -5.24
C LEU A 119 17.42 32.31 -4.72
N PRO A 120 16.18 32.80 -4.82
CA PRO A 120 15.76 34.05 -4.19
C PRO A 120 16.01 34.06 -2.68
N ALA A 121 16.30 35.24 -2.13
CA ALA A 121 16.59 35.40 -0.70
C ALA A 121 15.44 34.95 0.19
N GLU A 122 14.19 35.16 -0.22
CA GLU A 122 12.98 34.78 0.49
C GLU A 122 12.88 33.24 0.60
N VAL A 123 13.29 32.50 -0.44
CA VAL A 123 13.31 31.03 -0.45
C VAL A 123 14.43 30.53 0.45
N THR A 124 15.60 31.11 0.40
CA THR A 124 16.74 30.69 1.24
C THR A 124 16.53 30.99 2.71
N GLN A 125 15.78 32.04 3.06
CA GLN A 125 15.43 32.36 4.46
C GLN A 125 14.46 31.37 5.06
N ILE A 126 13.49 30.86 4.29
CA ILE A 126 12.57 29.79 4.71
C ILE A 126 13.31 28.46 4.74
N GLY A 127 14.19 28.24 3.75
CA GLY A 127 14.96 27.02 3.56
C GLY A 127 14.34 26.07 2.55
N VAL A 128 15.22 25.22 1.99
CA VAL A 128 14.84 24.11 1.10
C VAL A 128 15.02 22.81 1.88
N THR A 129 13.98 22.01 1.95
CA THR A 129 13.98 20.74 2.70
C THR A 129 14.10 19.55 1.76
N THR A 130 14.92 18.56 2.15
CA THR A 130 15.10 17.30 1.43
C THR A 130 14.69 16.17 2.34
N GLN A 131 13.78 15.30 1.89
CA GLN A 131 13.21 14.23 2.70
C GLN A 131 13.20 12.91 1.93
N LYS A 132 13.50 11.82 2.62
CA LYS A 132 13.25 10.45 2.14
C LYS A 132 11.76 10.14 2.28
N ARG A 133 11.02 10.29 1.23
CA ARG A 133 9.58 10.06 1.26
C ARG A 133 9.19 9.28 0.02
N GLN A 134 8.55 8.15 0.21
CA GLN A 134 7.82 7.52 -0.90
C GLN A 134 6.50 8.26 -1.14
N ASN A 135 6.04 8.27 -2.38
CA ASN A 135 4.71 8.81 -2.71
C ASN A 135 3.57 7.87 -2.27
N SER A 136 3.90 6.85 -1.47
CA SER A 136 2.95 5.91 -0.88
C SER A 136 2.30 6.54 0.35
N MET A 137 1.01 6.83 0.27
CA MET A 137 0.19 7.21 1.41
C MET A 137 -0.14 5.97 2.23
N LEU A 138 0.29 5.94 3.49
CA LEU A 138 0.02 4.84 4.41
C LEU A 138 -1.39 4.92 4.98
N ILE A 139 -1.73 6.08 5.51
CA ILE A 139 -2.99 6.37 6.17
C ILE A 139 -3.36 7.83 5.97
N VAL A 140 -4.63 8.08 5.74
CA VAL A 140 -5.21 9.42 5.77
C VAL A 140 -6.28 9.44 6.85
N PHE A 141 -6.08 10.28 7.82
CA PHE A 141 -7.03 10.47 8.91
C PHE A 141 -7.39 11.94 9.08
N SER A 142 -8.53 12.18 9.65
CA SER A 142 -9.02 13.53 9.92
C SER A 142 -9.42 13.67 11.38
N VAL A 143 -9.07 14.80 11.97
CA VAL A 143 -9.60 15.21 13.29
C VAL A 143 -10.77 16.16 13.02
N TYR A 144 -11.93 15.88 13.59
CA TYR A 144 -13.14 16.67 13.37
C TYR A 144 -13.93 16.84 14.65
N ASP A 145 -14.76 17.86 14.70
CA ASP A 145 -15.71 18.08 15.81
C ASP A 145 -17.12 17.70 15.36
N ALA A 146 -17.66 16.64 15.94
CA ALA A 146 -19.01 16.15 15.61
C ALA A 146 -20.13 17.10 16.06
N GLU A 147 -19.84 18.04 16.95
CA GLU A 147 -20.80 19.00 17.51
C GLU A 147 -20.55 20.43 17.05
N ASP A 148 -19.54 20.64 16.16
CA ASP A 148 -19.12 21.95 15.61
C ASP A 148 -18.86 23.02 16.69
N ARG A 149 -18.29 22.62 17.85
CA ARG A 149 -17.95 23.53 18.97
C ARG A 149 -16.66 24.28 18.74
N TYR A 150 -15.72 23.66 18.03
CA TYR A 150 -14.41 24.20 17.74
C TYR A 150 -14.35 24.68 16.29
N ASP A 151 -13.73 25.84 16.08
CA ASP A 151 -13.46 26.30 14.75
C ASP A 151 -12.31 25.50 14.10
N GLN A 152 -12.25 25.50 12.77
CA GLN A 152 -11.26 24.77 12.02
C GLN A 152 -9.82 25.17 12.43
N ARG A 153 -9.58 26.44 12.78
CA ARG A 153 -8.26 26.94 13.18
C ARG A 153 -7.76 26.25 14.45
N PHE A 154 -8.65 26.07 15.44
CA PHE A 154 -8.30 25.36 16.65
C PHE A 154 -7.92 23.91 16.35
N ILE A 155 -8.73 23.21 15.55
CA ILE A 155 -8.50 21.80 15.20
C ILE A 155 -7.18 21.63 14.46
N GLU A 156 -6.89 22.53 13.49
CA GLU A 156 -5.63 22.54 12.74
C GLU A 156 -4.41 22.72 13.66
N ASN A 157 -4.48 23.73 14.53
CA ASN A 157 -3.39 24.02 15.46
C ASN A 157 -3.17 22.89 16.46
N TYR A 158 -4.26 22.33 17.00
CA TYR A 158 -4.21 21.21 17.92
C TYR A 158 -3.55 19.98 17.28
N ALA A 159 -3.99 19.61 16.08
CA ALA A 159 -3.43 18.48 15.36
C ALA A 159 -1.93 18.69 15.05
N LYS A 160 -1.55 19.91 14.62
CA LYS A 160 -0.17 20.23 14.26
C LYS A 160 0.79 20.21 15.46
N ILE A 161 0.36 20.71 16.60
CA ILE A 161 1.22 20.83 17.79
C ILE A 161 1.27 19.51 18.57
N ASN A 162 0.14 18.82 18.73
CA ASN A 162 0.03 17.69 19.62
C ASN A 162 0.08 16.35 18.90
N LEU A 163 -0.54 16.20 17.72
CA LEU A 163 -0.72 14.91 17.08
C LEU A 163 0.37 14.61 16.04
N ILE A 164 0.67 15.54 15.16
CA ILE A 164 1.64 15.31 14.08
C ILE A 164 3.05 15.00 14.60
N PRO A 165 3.60 15.67 15.62
CA PRO A 165 4.91 15.31 16.14
C PRO A 165 4.98 13.89 16.71
N GLU A 166 3.90 13.39 17.29
CA GLU A 166 3.82 12.00 17.77
C GLU A 166 3.76 11.02 16.61
N VAL A 167 2.97 11.31 15.57
CA VAL A 167 2.90 10.49 14.36
C VAL A 167 4.26 10.44 13.63
N GLN A 168 4.96 11.57 13.55
CA GLN A 168 6.28 11.63 12.92
C GLN A 168 7.36 10.84 13.66
N ARG A 169 7.19 10.58 14.95
CA ARG A 169 8.10 9.73 15.76
C ARG A 169 7.87 8.24 15.56
N VAL A 170 6.75 7.85 14.95
CA VAL A 170 6.47 6.43 14.69
C VAL A 170 7.50 5.89 13.69
N PRO A 171 8.19 4.80 14.00
CA PRO A 171 9.17 4.20 13.08
C PRO A 171 8.50 3.84 11.76
N GLY A 172 9.15 4.21 10.64
CA GLY A 172 8.64 3.95 9.30
C GLY A 172 7.83 5.09 8.69
N VAL A 173 7.49 6.13 9.44
CA VAL A 173 6.90 7.35 8.90
C VAL A 173 7.98 8.19 8.22
N GLY A 174 7.80 8.48 6.94
CA GLY A 174 8.69 9.34 6.15
C GLY A 174 8.31 10.80 6.22
N ASP A 175 7.01 11.08 6.24
CA ASP A 175 6.46 12.43 6.36
C ASP A 175 5.01 12.35 6.88
N ALA A 176 4.61 13.32 7.67
CA ALA A 176 3.23 13.48 8.11
C ALA A 176 2.83 14.95 7.99
N ASN A 177 1.85 15.21 7.15
CA ASN A 177 1.44 16.55 6.78
C ASN A 177 -0.02 16.80 7.16
N VAL A 178 -0.27 18.00 7.70
CA VAL A 178 -1.61 18.54 7.87
C VAL A 178 -2.00 19.28 6.60
N LEU A 179 -3.13 18.95 5.99
CA LEU A 179 -3.75 19.75 4.96
C LEU A 179 -4.50 20.91 5.61
N GLY A 180 -3.75 21.91 6.01
CA GLY A 180 -4.20 23.08 6.74
C GLY A 180 -3.14 24.15 6.68
N THR A 181 -3.22 25.10 7.59
CA THR A 181 -2.33 26.27 7.61
C THR A 181 -1.97 26.65 9.04
N ASP A 182 -0.85 27.32 9.19
CA ASP A 182 -0.42 27.83 10.49
C ASP A 182 -1.19 29.08 10.90
N TYR A 183 -1.16 29.37 12.21
CA TYR A 183 -1.50 30.69 12.68
C TYR A 183 -0.48 31.70 12.15
N SER A 184 -0.98 32.90 11.81
CA SER A 184 -0.17 34.04 11.40
C SER A 184 -0.81 35.29 11.89
N MET A 185 0.03 36.27 12.27
CA MET A 185 -0.44 37.63 12.51
C MET A 185 -0.78 38.24 11.14
N ARG A 186 -2.06 38.53 10.91
CA ARG A 186 -2.56 39.11 9.66
C ARG A 186 -2.68 40.63 9.83
N ILE A 187 -2.07 41.37 8.93
CA ILE A 187 -2.05 42.80 8.94
C ILE A 187 -2.69 43.29 7.62
N TRP A 188 -3.95 43.67 7.71
CA TRP A 188 -4.73 44.14 6.57
C TRP A 188 -4.53 45.63 6.42
N LEU A 189 -3.66 46.03 5.50
CA LEU A 189 -3.31 47.42 5.23
C LEU A 189 -4.50 48.18 4.64
N LYS A 190 -4.69 49.46 5.06
CA LYS A 190 -5.70 50.38 4.53
C LYS A 190 -5.03 51.35 3.55
N PRO A 191 -5.05 51.09 2.23
CA PRO A 191 -4.30 51.87 1.24
C PRO A 191 -4.67 53.37 1.24
N ASP A 192 -5.96 53.68 1.43
CA ASP A 192 -6.46 55.05 1.44
C ASP A 192 -5.89 55.84 2.61
N VAL A 193 -5.78 55.21 3.79
CA VAL A 193 -5.19 55.85 4.97
C VAL A 193 -3.68 55.98 4.81
N MET A 194 -3.02 54.94 4.30
CA MET A 194 -1.59 54.96 4.05
C MET A 194 -1.19 56.05 3.07
N ALA A 195 -1.99 56.29 2.02
CA ALA A 195 -1.76 57.35 1.05
C ALA A 195 -1.80 58.76 1.69
N GLN A 196 -2.69 58.97 2.69
CA GLN A 196 -2.76 60.24 3.42
C GLN A 196 -1.46 60.57 4.18
N TYR A 197 -0.83 59.52 4.76
CA TYR A 197 0.45 59.65 5.48
C TYR A 197 1.69 59.43 4.60
N LYS A 198 1.50 59.27 3.27
CA LYS A 198 2.58 59.04 2.26
C LYS A 198 3.41 57.78 2.64
N LEU A 199 2.74 56.69 3.00
CA LEU A 199 3.34 55.40 3.32
C LEU A 199 3.13 54.42 2.17
N VAL A 200 4.11 53.55 1.96
CA VAL A 200 4.02 52.40 1.08
C VAL A 200 4.12 51.09 1.89
N PRO A 201 3.66 49.96 1.36
CA PRO A 201 3.70 48.69 2.09
C PRO A 201 5.11 48.29 2.59
N ASN A 202 6.15 48.65 1.85
CA ASN A 202 7.54 48.39 2.25
C ASN A 202 7.96 49.15 3.52
N ASP A 203 7.39 50.35 3.77
CA ASP A 203 7.66 51.09 5.01
C ASP A 203 7.13 50.30 6.21
N VAL A 204 5.95 49.72 6.09
CA VAL A 204 5.34 48.87 7.13
C VAL A 204 6.16 47.58 7.32
N ALA A 205 6.59 46.96 6.22
CA ALA A 205 7.45 45.76 6.28
C ALA A 205 8.78 46.04 6.99
N GLY A 206 9.39 47.23 6.72
CA GLY A 206 10.59 47.70 7.40
C GLY A 206 10.39 47.84 8.91
N VAL A 207 9.30 48.47 9.33
CA VAL A 207 8.94 48.65 10.73
C VAL A 207 8.72 47.30 11.44
N LEU A 208 8.05 46.38 10.78
CA LEU A 208 7.86 45.03 11.31
C LEU A 208 9.21 44.31 11.48
N ALA A 209 10.10 44.38 10.50
CA ALA A 209 11.43 43.76 10.57
C ALA A 209 12.30 44.34 11.68
N GLU A 210 12.19 45.68 11.93
CA GLU A 210 12.96 46.34 12.99
C GLU A 210 12.42 46.08 14.41
N GLN A 211 11.09 46.04 14.59
CA GLN A 211 10.48 45.99 15.91
C GLN A 211 10.07 44.57 16.35
N ASN A 212 9.93 43.63 15.39
CA ASN A 212 9.59 42.23 15.68
C ASN A 212 10.81 41.32 15.48
N VAL A 213 11.88 41.55 16.21
CA VAL A 213 13.15 40.84 16.07
C VAL A 213 13.58 40.21 17.39
N GLU A 214 14.21 39.03 17.31
CA GLU A 214 14.90 38.41 18.44
C GLU A 214 16.31 39.01 18.52
N ALA A 215 16.69 39.59 19.66
CA ALA A 215 17.97 40.19 19.88
C ALA A 215 18.67 39.59 21.10
N ALA A 216 19.97 39.50 21.04
CA ALA A 216 20.83 39.08 22.17
C ALA A 216 21.65 40.30 22.62
N PRO A 217 21.09 41.17 23.46
CA PRO A 217 21.70 42.48 23.80
C PRO A 217 22.92 42.36 24.75
N GLY A 218 23.23 41.16 25.25
CA GLY A 218 24.40 40.94 26.12
C GLY A 218 24.10 41.21 27.60
N SER A 219 25.12 41.62 28.34
CA SER A 219 25.04 41.86 29.77
C SER A 219 25.81 43.11 30.18
N PHE A 220 25.41 43.73 31.27
CA PHE A 220 26.15 44.81 31.96
C PHE A 220 27.02 44.24 33.07
N GLY A 221 28.21 44.80 33.28
CA GLY A 221 29.07 44.45 34.37
C GLY A 221 30.10 43.36 34.05
N GLU A 222 30.36 43.07 32.79
CA GLU A 222 31.40 42.13 32.37
C GLU A 222 32.83 42.63 32.66
N ARG A 223 33.01 43.96 32.68
CA ARG A 223 34.32 44.58 32.99
C ARG A 223 34.15 45.63 34.08
N GLY A 224 34.98 45.56 35.13
CA GLY A 224 35.01 46.53 36.20
C GLY A 224 34.98 45.92 37.60
N ASN A 225 35.05 46.76 38.66
CA ASN A 225 34.98 46.34 40.05
C ASN A 225 33.53 46.15 40.59
N GLN A 226 32.62 45.78 39.72
CA GLN A 226 31.20 45.60 40.13
C GLN A 226 30.95 44.22 40.68
N SER A 227 30.16 44.14 41.77
CA SER A 227 29.86 42.88 42.44
C SER A 227 28.80 42.01 41.70
N PHE A 228 28.13 42.59 40.69
CA PHE A 228 27.03 41.90 39.97
C PHE A 228 27.11 42.16 38.48
N GLN A 229 26.82 41.10 37.72
CA GLN A 229 26.58 41.12 36.27
C GLN A 229 25.07 41.00 36.02
N TYR A 230 24.54 41.90 35.19
CA TYR A 230 23.11 41.89 34.85
C TYR A 230 22.95 41.52 33.37
N THR A 231 22.28 40.40 33.11
CA THR A 231 21.89 40.00 31.76
C THR A 231 20.71 40.81 31.31
N ILE A 232 20.81 41.47 30.13
CA ILE A 232 19.72 42.23 29.55
C ILE A 232 18.70 41.24 28.96
N ARG A 233 17.45 41.32 29.39
CA ARG A 233 16.36 40.62 28.75
C ARG A 233 15.68 41.55 27.75
N TYR A 234 15.64 41.09 26.51
CA TYR A 234 14.85 41.70 25.46
C TYR A 234 13.51 40.93 25.35
N LYS A 235 12.44 41.64 25.02
CA LYS A 235 11.09 41.05 24.94
C LYS A 235 10.99 40.00 23.83
N GLY A 236 11.80 40.13 22.80
CA GLY A 236 11.81 39.23 21.65
C GLY A 236 10.69 39.53 20.66
N ARG A 237 10.27 38.46 19.96
CA ARG A 237 9.17 38.54 19.00
C ARG A 237 7.83 38.82 19.69
N LEU A 238 7.03 39.68 19.09
CA LEU A 238 5.70 40.01 19.58
C LEU A 238 4.75 38.83 19.35
N GLN A 239 3.83 38.62 20.30
CA GLN A 239 2.95 37.46 20.30
C GLN A 239 1.46 37.84 20.29
N GLU A 240 1.10 38.96 20.86
CA GLU A 240 -0.28 39.40 21.01
C GLU A 240 -0.65 40.46 19.95
N VAL A 241 -1.91 40.45 19.48
CA VAL A 241 -2.45 41.41 18.53
C VAL A 241 -2.23 42.87 19.02
N SER A 242 -2.48 43.11 20.32
CA SER A 242 -2.32 44.40 20.98
C SER A 242 -0.89 44.96 20.88
N GLU A 243 0.11 44.12 20.82
CA GLU A 243 1.51 44.49 20.69
C GLU A 243 1.82 44.99 19.29
N PHE A 244 1.30 44.28 18.27
CA PHE A 244 1.41 44.74 16.87
C PHE A 244 0.60 45.99 16.61
N GLU A 245 -0.60 46.13 17.17
CA GLU A 245 -1.42 47.35 17.07
C GLU A 245 -0.70 48.58 17.54
N ASN A 246 0.09 48.45 18.60
CA ASN A 246 0.81 49.57 19.20
C ASN A 246 2.20 49.84 18.59
N MET A 247 2.63 49.07 17.58
CA MET A 247 3.87 49.36 16.88
C MET A 247 3.87 50.78 16.28
N VAL A 248 4.97 51.52 16.45
CA VAL A 248 5.12 52.87 15.93
C VAL A 248 5.58 52.78 14.49
N VAL A 249 4.77 53.29 13.55
CA VAL A 249 5.08 53.31 12.14
C VAL A 249 5.81 54.59 11.75
N LYS A 250 5.33 55.74 12.28
CA LYS A 250 5.89 57.05 11.93
C LYS A 250 5.65 58.05 13.04
N ALA A 251 6.64 58.90 13.35
CA ALA A 251 6.45 60.09 14.16
C ALA A 251 6.04 61.25 13.24
N LEU A 252 4.96 61.93 13.61
CA LEU A 252 4.45 63.10 12.86
C LEU A 252 5.12 64.38 13.33
N PRO A 253 5.15 65.46 12.48
CA PRO A 253 5.82 66.70 12.82
C PRO A 253 5.21 67.48 14.02
N ASP A 254 3.97 67.18 14.36
CA ASP A 254 3.20 67.70 15.48
C ASP A 254 3.45 67.06 16.82
N GLY A 255 4.28 65.98 16.81
CA GLY A 255 4.60 65.17 17.96
C GLY A 255 3.66 63.99 18.18
N GLU A 256 2.61 63.80 17.37
CA GLU A 256 1.77 62.62 17.39
C GLU A 256 2.52 61.44 16.80
N VAL A 257 2.12 60.23 17.21
CA VAL A 257 2.74 58.96 16.80
C VAL A 257 1.71 58.15 16.05
N LEU A 258 1.99 57.88 14.77
CA LEU A 258 1.17 57.01 13.94
C LEU A 258 1.50 55.55 14.28
N ARG A 259 0.50 54.77 14.73
CA ARG A 259 0.62 53.37 15.08
C ARG A 259 0.09 52.49 13.98
N LEU A 260 0.47 51.20 14.04
CA LEU A 260 0.06 50.23 13.02
C LEU A 260 -1.47 50.06 12.96
N LYS A 261 -2.17 50.07 14.11
CA LYS A 261 -3.65 50.05 14.19
C LYS A 261 -4.34 51.22 13.44
N ASP A 262 -3.68 52.33 13.26
CA ASP A 262 -4.26 53.48 12.59
C ASP A 262 -4.34 53.28 11.06
N ILE A 263 -3.43 52.48 10.51
CA ILE A 263 -3.29 52.23 9.08
C ILE A 263 -3.60 50.78 8.65
N ALA A 264 -3.88 49.90 9.60
CA ALA A 264 -4.17 48.47 9.34
C ALA A 264 -5.16 47.90 10.34
N ASP A 265 -5.86 46.88 9.94
CA ASP A 265 -6.59 45.98 10.84
C ASP A 265 -5.71 44.76 11.12
N ILE A 266 -5.57 44.40 12.40
CA ILE A 266 -4.63 43.38 12.84
C ILE A 266 -5.41 42.26 13.54
N GLU A 267 -5.20 41.01 13.13
CA GLU A 267 -5.83 39.86 13.74
C GLU A 267 -4.88 38.66 13.75
N LEU A 268 -5.06 37.77 14.73
CA LEU A 268 -4.47 36.42 14.70
C LEU A 268 -5.33 35.53 13.79
N GLY A 269 -4.91 35.37 12.58
CA GLY A 269 -5.61 34.63 11.53
C GLY A 269 -4.84 33.40 11.05
N ARG A 270 -5.18 32.96 9.85
CA ARG A 270 -4.49 31.85 9.16
C ARG A 270 -3.42 32.41 8.22
N LEU A 271 -2.31 31.67 8.06
CA LEU A 271 -1.26 32.03 7.11
C LEU A 271 -1.79 32.05 5.66
N THR A 272 -2.65 31.09 5.32
CA THR A 272 -3.39 31.03 4.06
C THR A 272 -4.84 30.62 4.31
N TYR A 273 -5.76 31.06 3.45
CA TYR A 273 -7.17 30.72 3.52
C TYR A 273 -7.57 29.68 2.46
N ASN A 274 -6.59 29.02 1.83
CA ASN A 274 -6.80 28.18 0.67
C ASN A 274 -7.34 26.76 1.02
N PHE A 275 -7.28 26.35 2.29
CA PHE A 275 -7.69 25.01 2.71
C PHE A 275 -8.94 25.03 3.60
N VAL A 276 -9.95 24.28 3.20
CA VAL A 276 -11.11 23.98 4.03
C VAL A 276 -11.38 22.48 3.95
N ASN A 277 -11.39 21.83 5.11
CA ASN A 277 -11.62 20.40 5.20
C ASN A 277 -12.91 20.13 5.99
N LYS A 278 -13.69 19.14 5.53
CA LYS A 278 -14.88 18.65 6.21
C LYS A 278 -14.94 17.13 6.20
N VAL A 279 -15.37 16.55 7.30
CA VAL A 279 -15.69 15.12 7.40
C VAL A 279 -17.19 15.00 7.66
N ASN A 280 -17.90 14.30 6.77
CA ASN A 280 -19.35 14.14 6.86
C ASN A 280 -20.13 15.45 7.01
N GLY A 281 -19.57 16.57 6.52
CA GLY A 281 -20.14 17.91 6.59
C GLY A 281 -19.65 18.75 7.78
N HIS A 282 -19.00 18.17 8.81
CA HIS A 282 -18.44 18.85 9.98
C HIS A 282 -17.05 19.40 9.71
N SER A 283 -16.70 20.49 10.38
CA SER A 283 -15.38 21.10 10.30
C SER A 283 -14.28 20.13 10.75
N ALA A 284 -13.24 19.97 9.94
CA ALA A 284 -12.19 19.01 10.16
C ALA A 284 -10.81 19.52 9.75
N VAL A 285 -9.78 18.79 10.15
CA VAL A 285 -8.45 18.88 9.58
C VAL A 285 -8.01 17.50 9.10
N THR A 286 -7.49 17.41 7.88
CA THR A 286 -7.04 16.16 7.28
C THR A 286 -5.53 16.05 7.37
N CYS A 287 -5.06 14.89 7.81
CA CYS A 287 -3.65 14.54 7.96
C CYS A 287 -3.31 13.40 7.01
N ILE A 288 -2.23 13.53 6.25
CA ILE A 288 -1.73 12.51 5.34
C ILE A 288 -0.37 12.03 5.84
N VAL A 289 -0.22 10.73 6.01
CA VAL A 289 1.02 10.09 6.44
C VAL A 289 1.63 9.30 5.28
N TYR A 290 2.90 9.53 5.03
CA TYR A 290 3.67 8.90 3.96
C TYR A 290 4.71 7.94 4.53
N GLN A 291 4.99 6.91 3.75
CA GLN A 291 5.98 5.89 4.11
C GLN A 291 7.41 6.41 3.98
N MET A 292 8.28 6.00 4.89
CA MET A 292 9.71 6.08 4.72
C MET A 292 10.18 4.96 3.78
N ALA A 293 11.05 5.28 2.83
CA ALA A 293 11.60 4.29 1.93
C ALA A 293 12.32 3.16 2.70
N GLY A 294 12.06 1.90 2.30
CA GLY A 294 12.70 0.71 2.89
C GLY A 294 12.08 0.22 4.21
N THR A 295 10.92 0.76 4.64
CA THR A 295 10.25 0.34 5.88
C THR A 295 9.04 -0.54 5.61
N ASN A 296 8.59 -1.28 6.63
CA ASN A 296 7.38 -2.11 6.56
C ASN A 296 6.13 -1.25 6.74
N ALA A 297 5.39 -1.03 5.64
CA ALA A 297 4.15 -0.23 5.64
C ALA A 297 3.11 -0.75 6.63
N THR A 298 2.89 -2.06 6.68
CA THR A 298 1.87 -2.70 7.53
C THR A 298 2.14 -2.48 9.01
N GLU A 299 3.38 -2.67 9.43
CA GLU A 299 3.80 -2.45 10.82
C GLU A 299 3.69 -0.97 11.20
N THR A 300 4.13 -0.08 10.30
CA THR A 300 4.03 1.38 10.51
C THR A 300 2.58 1.81 10.67
N ILE A 301 1.66 1.33 9.82
CA ILE A 301 0.23 1.65 9.91
C ILE A 301 -0.36 1.16 11.22
N ASN A 302 -0.04 -0.07 11.65
CA ASN A 302 -0.53 -0.62 12.92
C ASN A 302 -0.07 0.23 14.12
N ASN A 303 1.19 0.66 14.11
CA ASN A 303 1.72 1.52 15.15
C ASN A 303 1.04 2.90 15.15
N ILE A 304 0.73 3.46 13.96
CA ILE A 304 -0.03 4.71 13.86
C ILE A 304 -1.45 4.52 14.36
N GLN A 305 -2.14 3.44 14.00
CA GLN A 305 -3.51 3.18 14.47
C GLN A 305 -3.58 3.07 16.00
N ASN A 306 -2.66 2.33 16.60
CA ASN A 306 -2.57 2.23 18.06
C ASN A 306 -2.35 3.61 18.70
N LEU A 307 -1.48 4.45 18.13
CA LEU A 307 -1.25 5.82 18.58
C LEU A 307 -2.53 6.66 18.47
N LEU A 308 -3.26 6.57 17.33
CA LEU A 308 -4.51 7.32 17.13
C LEU A 308 -5.60 6.89 18.12
N GLU A 309 -5.75 5.59 18.39
CA GLU A 309 -6.70 5.05 19.37
C GLU A 309 -6.37 5.52 20.81
N GLU A 310 -5.09 5.58 21.16
CA GLU A 310 -4.65 6.12 22.44
C GLU A 310 -4.89 7.64 22.53
N THR A 311 -4.57 8.35 21.46
CA THR A 311 -4.77 9.80 21.38
C THR A 311 -6.25 10.17 21.43
N GLU A 312 -7.13 9.40 20.81
CA GLU A 312 -8.57 9.68 20.82
C GLU A 312 -9.15 9.72 22.23
N LYS A 313 -8.58 8.96 23.18
CA LYS A 313 -9.01 8.94 24.59
C LYS A 313 -8.66 10.23 25.36
N ILE A 314 -7.67 10.98 24.87
CA ILE A 314 -7.16 12.20 25.51
C ILE A 314 -7.48 13.49 24.73
N LEU A 315 -8.20 13.37 23.61
CA LEU A 315 -8.64 14.53 22.83
C LEU A 315 -9.56 15.45 23.65
N PRO A 316 -9.58 16.75 23.34
CA PRO A 316 -10.59 17.66 23.86
C PRO A 316 -12.00 17.13 23.62
N PRO A 317 -12.95 17.34 24.57
CA PRO A 317 -14.30 16.81 24.45
C PRO A 317 -14.98 17.24 23.14
N GLY A 318 -15.47 16.26 22.34
CA GLY A 318 -16.16 16.48 21.08
C GLY A 318 -15.29 16.27 19.85
N LEU A 319 -13.97 16.34 19.97
CA LEU A 319 -13.09 15.97 18.88
C LEU A 319 -13.05 14.45 18.72
N LYS A 320 -13.06 14.01 17.46
CA LYS A 320 -12.97 12.60 17.04
C LYS A 320 -11.98 12.45 15.92
N ILE A 321 -11.50 11.23 15.76
CA ILE A 321 -10.63 10.86 14.65
C ILE A 321 -11.41 9.98 13.66
N ASP A 322 -11.43 10.36 12.39
CA ASP A 322 -11.96 9.55 11.29
C ASP A 322 -10.80 9.08 10.40
N VAL A 323 -10.71 7.79 10.16
CA VAL A 323 -9.71 7.20 9.25
C VAL A 323 -10.37 7.00 7.89
N GLY A 324 -10.18 7.98 7.01
CA GLY A 324 -10.76 7.99 5.67
C GLY A 324 -10.09 7.01 4.69
N MET A 325 -8.79 6.76 4.87
CA MET A 325 -8.03 5.79 4.05
C MET A 325 -7.00 5.08 4.92
N ASN A 326 -6.95 3.76 4.81
CA ASN A 326 -5.96 2.91 5.45
C ASN A 326 -5.55 1.79 4.49
N ALA A 327 -4.29 1.75 4.11
CA ALA A 327 -3.78 0.76 3.17
C ALA A 327 -3.86 -0.68 3.72
N ASN A 328 -3.89 -0.86 5.05
CA ASN A 328 -4.01 -2.18 5.66
C ASN A 328 -5.43 -2.77 5.58
N ASP A 329 -6.49 -1.98 5.44
CA ASP A 329 -7.87 -2.49 5.40
C ASP A 329 -8.04 -3.50 4.24
N PHE A 330 -7.60 -3.12 3.06
CA PHE A 330 -7.61 -4.00 1.89
C PHE A 330 -6.64 -5.18 2.02
N LEU A 331 -5.46 -4.96 2.60
CA LEU A 331 -4.47 -6.02 2.81
C LEU A 331 -5.03 -7.14 3.68
N TYR A 332 -5.60 -6.80 4.84
CA TYR A 332 -6.14 -7.79 5.77
C TYR A 332 -7.36 -8.51 5.19
N ALA A 333 -8.25 -7.80 4.49
CA ALA A 333 -9.38 -8.41 3.80
C ALA A 333 -8.90 -9.41 2.73
N SER A 334 -7.90 -9.02 1.93
CA SER A 334 -7.33 -9.87 0.89
C SER A 334 -6.62 -11.10 1.48
N ILE A 335 -5.82 -10.95 2.53
CA ILE A 335 -5.17 -12.08 3.22
C ILE A 335 -6.22 -13.04 3.78
N HIS A 336 -7.28 -12.51 4.40
CA HIS A 336 -8.35 -13.34 4.95
C HIS A 336 -9.04 -14.16 3.85
N GLU A 337 -9.37 -13.55 2.71
CA GLU A 337 -10.02 -14.25 1.59
C GLU A 337 -9.09 -15.30 0.95
N VAL A 338 -7.78 -15.00 0.83
CA VAL A 338 -6.81 -15.98 0.32
C VAL A 338 -6.62 -17.15 1.29
N LEU A 339 -6.58 -16.92 2.61
CA LEU A 339 -6.50 -17.99 3.61
C LEU A 339 -7.76 -18.86 3.59
N LYS A 340 -8.93 -18.24 3.46
CA LYS A 340 -10.21 -18.95 3.28
C LYS A 340 -10.17 -19.83 2.02
N THR A 341 -9.77 -19.26 0.88
CA THR A 341 -9.61 -19.96 -0.39
C THR A 341 -8.62 -21.12 -0.28
N LEU A 342 -7.53 -20.95 0.46
CA LEU A 342 -6.53 -22.00 0.70
C LEU A 342 -7.15 -23.19 1.47
N ILE A 343 -7.96 -22.91 2.50
CA ILE A 343 -8.69 -23.93 3.26
C ILE A 343 -9.74 -24.61 2.39
N GLU A 344 -10.51 -23.85 1.63
CA GLU A 344 -11.53 -24.37 0.71
C GLU A 344 -10.90 -25.25 -0.38
N ALA A 345 -9.80 -24.82 -0.99
CA ALA A 345 -9.03 -25.58 -1.95
C ALA A 345 -8.52 -26.91 -1.35
N PHE A 346 -7.97 -26.86 -0.13
CA PHE A 346 -7.53 -28.05 0.57
C PHE A 346 -8.68 -29.06 0.82
N ILE A 347 -9.83 -28.56 1.29
CA ILE A 347 -11.02 -29.40 1.53
C ILE A 347 -11.52 -30.02 0.23
N LEU A 348 -11.58 -29.21 -0.85
CA LEU A 348 -12.05 -29.68 -2.15
C LEU A 348 -11.11 -30.74 -2.73
N VAL A 349 -9.80 -30.52 -2.66
CA VAL A 349 -8.80 -31.51 -3.05
C VAL A 349 -8.96 -32.79 -2.25
N PHE A 350 -9.12 -32.69 -0.91
CA PHE A 350 -9.34 -33.85 -0.06
C PHE A 350 -10.57 -34.64 -0.48
N ILE A 351 -11.69 -33.98 -0.76
CA ILE A 351 -12.95 -34.63 -1.22
C ILE A 351 -12.73 -35.33 -2.56
N VAL A 352 -12.10 -34.66 -3.53
CA VAL A 352 -11.83 -35.22 -4.86
C VAL A 352 -10.94 -36.44 -4.75
N VAL A 353 -9.83 -36.34 -4.03
CA VAL A 353 -8.92 -37.50 -3.81
C VAL A 353 -9.65 -38.63 -3.13
N TYR A 354 -10.51 -38.35 -2.14
CA TYR A 354 -11.32 -39.38 -1.47
C TYR A 354 -12.29 -40.08 -2.42
N ILE A 355 -12.95 -39.35 -3.32
CA ILE A 355 -13.89 -39.93 -4.29
C ILE A 355 -13.16 -40.89 -5.25
N PHE A 356 -11.94 -40.54 -5.68
CA PHE A 356 -11.17 -41.35 -6.60
C PHE A 356 -10.47 -42.54 -5.92
N LEU A 357 -9.83 -42.35 -4.77
CA LEU A 357 -9.13 -43.40 -4.06
C LEU A 357 -10.06 -44.34 -3.25
N GLN A 358 -11.26 -43.84 -2.89
CA GLN A 358 -12.31 -44.59 -2.17
C GLN A 358 -11.85 -45.26 -0.84
N ASP A 359 -10.71 -44.84 -0.31
CA ASP A 359 -10.14 -45.27 0.96
C ASP A 359 -9.62 -44.05 1.76
N LEU A 360 -10.14 -43.92 2.98
CA LEU A 360 -9.78 -42.81 3.85
C LEU A 360 -8.28 -42.80 4.23
N ARG A 361 -7.68 -43.99 4.39
CA ARG A 361 -6.27 -44.13 4.78
C ARG A 361 -5.35 -43.64 3.67
N SER A 362 -5.69 -43.99 2.44
CA SER A 362 -4.99 -43.53 1.24
C SER A 362 -5.12 -42.03 1.05
N THR A 363 -6.30 -41.45 1.31
CA THR A 363 -6.57 -40.02 1.21
C THR A 363 -5.84 -39.19 2.28
N LEU A 364 -5.65 -39.76 3.49
CA LEU A 364 -4.91 -39.09 4.56
C LEU A 364 -3.43 -38.83 4.22
N ILE A 365 -2.83 -39.63 3.33
CA ILE A 365 -1.40 -39.49 2.99
C ILE A 365 -1.14 -38.19 2.25
N PRO A 366 -1.82 -37.89 1.12
CA PRO A 366 -1.72 -36.54 0.49
C PRO A 366 -2.17 -35.40 1.43
N ALA A 367 -3.23 -35.63 2.21
CA ALA A 367 -3.75 -34.65 3.16
C ALA A 367 -2.73 -34.22 4.24
N ILE A 368 -1.81 -35.09 4.62
CA ILE A 368 -0.71 -34.80 5.54
C ILE A 368 0.47 -34.15 4.77
N ALA A 369 0.77 -34.63 3.56
CA ALA A 369 1.91 -34.15 2.79
C ALA A 369 1.78 -32.70 2.33
N ILE A 370 0.56 -32.26 1.97
CA ILE A 370 0.29 -30.89 1.51
C ILE A 370 0.64 -29.83 2.57
N PRO A 371 0.08 -29.87 3.80
CA PRO A 371 0.43 -28.89 4.83
C PRO A 371 1.93 -28.88 5.16
N VAL A 372 2.61 -30.02 5.16
CA VAL A 372 4.05 -30.10 5.42
C VAL A 372 4.84 -29.31 4.36
N ALA A 373 4.50 -29.45 3.07
CA ALA A 373 5.16 -28.72 2.00
C ALA A 373 4.86 -27.23 2.07
N LEU A 374 3.59 -26.84 2.25
CA LEU A 374 3.18 -25.44 2.29
C LEU A 374 3.75 -24.71 3.50
N ILE A 375 3.65 -25.28 4.70
CA ILE A 375 4.19 -24.68 5.92
C ILE A 375 5.71 -24.58 5.83
N GLY A 376 6.37 -25.62 5.30
CA GLY A 376 7.81 -25.60 5.08
C GLY A 376 8.28 -24.51 4.11
N THR A 377 7.43 -24.12 3.18
CA THR A 377 7.72 -23.02 2.23
C THR A 377 7.95 -21.70 2.96
N PHE A 378 7.20 -21.38 4.02
CA PHE A 378 7.39 -20.14 4.79
C PHE A 378 8.79 -20.01 5.39
N PHE A 379 9.38 -21.11 5.86
CA PHE A 379 10.76 -21.11 6.34
C PHE A 379 11.76 -20.70 5.25
N MET A 380 11.60 -21.27 4.07
CA MET A 380 12.47 -20.92 2.93
C MET A 380 12.28 -19.49 2.46
N LEU A 381 11.04 -18.97 2.47
CA LEU A 381 10.76 -17.56 2.15
C LEU A 381 11.43 -16.62 3.16
N SER A 382 11.39 -16.96 4.46
CA SER A 382 12.06 -16.19 5.51
C SER A 382 13.60 -16.18 5.33
N LEU A 383 14.20 -17.31 4.96
CA LEU A 383 15.65 -17.40 4.69
C LEU A 383 16.11 -16.54 3.50
N ILE A 384 15.26 -16.39 2.50
CA ILE A 384 15.55 -15.61 1.28
C ILE A 384 15.25 -14.11 1.49
N GLY A 385 14.61 -13.75 2.62
CA GLY A 385 14.22 -12.38 2.92
C GLY A 385 13.00 -11.90 2.13
N PHE A 386 12.08 -12.80 1.79
CA PHE A 386 10.80 -12.46 1.17
C PHE A 386 9.78 -12.04 2.23
N SER A 387 8.70 -11.40 1.78
CA SER A 387 7.55 -11.06 2.60
C SER A 387 6.37 -12.00 2.32
N LEU A 388 5.48 -12.12 3.30
CA LEU A 388 4.16 -12.69 3.11
C LEU A 388 3.28 -11.63 2.46
N ASN A 389 2.95 -11.82 1.18
CA ASN A 389 2.16 -10.87 0.41
C ASN A 389 1.16 -11.60 -0.50
N LEU A 390 0.28 -10.84 -1.17
CA LEU A 390 -0.74 -11.43 -2.03
C LEU A 390 -0.17 -12.37 -3.10
N LEU A 391 1.00 -12.06 -3.66
CA LEU A 391 1.63 -12.89 -4.70
C LEU A 391 2.15 -14.21 -4.16
N THR A 392 2.83 -14.17 -3.01
CA THR A 392 3.34 -15.38 -2.35
C THR A 392 2.19 -16.28 -1.89
N LEU A 393 1.11 -15.67 -1.38
CA LEU A 393 -0.10 -16.41 -1.00
C LEU A 393 -0.84 -17.00 -2.21
N CYS A 394 -1.00 -16.25 -3.30
CA CYS A 394 -1.57 -16.77 -4.56
C CYS A 394 -0.72 -17.92 -5.13
N ALA A 395 0.61 -17.81 -5.07
CA ALA A 395 1.51 -18.89 -5.44
C ALA A 395 1.27 -20.13 -4.57
N MET A 396 1.05 -19.97 -3.27
CA MET A 396 0.76 -21.06 -2.34
C MET A 396 -0.59 -21.75 -2.64
N VAL A 397 -1.64 -20.98 -2.98
CA VAL A 397 -2.93 -21.57 -3.41
C VAL A 397 -2.75 -22.40 -4.67
N LEU A 398 -2.02 -21.88 -5.66
CA LEU A 398 -1.72 -22.62 -6.89
C LEU A 398 -0.83 -23.86 -6.60
N ALA A 399 0.11 -23.71 -5.67
CA ALA A 399 0.99 -24.80 -5.27
C ALA A 399 0.22 -26.02 -4.70
N ILE A 400 -0.94 -25.83 -4.03
CA ILE A 400 -1.77 -26.95 -3.54
C ILE A 400 -2.09 -27.92 -4.66
N ALA A 401 -2.51 -27.40 -5.82
CA ALA A 401 -2.90 -28.24 -6.95
C ALA A 401 -1.73 -29.05 -7.52
N ILE A 402 -0.51 -28.50 -7.49
CA ILE A 402 0.69 -29.17 -8.01
C ILE A 402 1.29 -30.12 -6.97
N VAL A 403 1.34 -29.69 -5.71
CA VAL A 403 1.92 -30.46 -4.59
C VAL A 403 1.15 -31.76 -4.32
N VAL A 404 -0.15 -31.75 -4.53
CA VAL A 404 -0.98 -32.95 -4.29
C VAL A 404 -0.67 -34.07 -5.29
N ASP A 405 -0.30 -33.75 -6.53
CA ASP A 405 -0.07 -34.73 -7.58
C ASP A 405 1.08 -35.66 -7.25
N ASP A 406 2.19 -35.15 -6.71
CA ASP A 406 3.34 -35.96 -6.31
C ASP A 406 2.94 -37.03 -5.27
N ALA A 407 2.13 -36.64 -4.29
CA ALA A 407 1.68 -37.58 -3.24
C ALA A 407 0.66 -38.61 -3.76
N ILE A 408 -0.23 -38.19 -4.69
CA ILE A 408 -1.21 -39.08 -5.32
C ILE A 408 -0.49 -40.15 -6.15
N VAL A 409 0.49 -39.80 -6.95
CA VAL A 409 1.27 -40.71 -7.79
C VAL A 409 1.93 -41.80 -6.93
N VAL A 410 2.48 -41.44 -5.77
CA VAL A 410 3.07 -42.42 -4.83
C VAL A 410 2.01 -43.36 -4.28
N VAL A 411 0.88 -42.84 -3.80
CA VAL A 411 -0.21 -43.65 -3.23
C VAL A 411 -0.79 -44.59 -4.28
N GLU A 412 -1.07 -44.10 -5.49
CA GLU A 412 -1.60 -44.89 -6.59
C GLU A 412 -0.62 -45.99 -7.02
N GLY A 413 0.69 -45.67 -7.11
CA GLY A 413 1.71 -46.64 -7.43
C GLY A 413 1.82 -47.78 -6.40
N VAL A 414 1.69 -47.46 -5.11
CA VAL A 414 1.67 -48.46 -4.05
C VAL A 414 0.39 -49.31 -4.10
N HIS A 415 -0.77 -48.69 -4.37
CA HIS A 415 -2.03 -49.42 -4.59
C HIS A 415 -1.92 -50.38 -5.77
N ALA A 416 -1.39 -49.94 -6.90
CA ALA A 416 -1.19 -50.79 -8.08
C ALA A 416 -0.33 -52.02 -7.77
N LYS A 417 0.67 -51.89 -6.89
CA LYS A 417 1.47 -53.06 -6.41
C LYS A 417 0.69 -53.97 -5.45
N LEU A 418 -0.11 -53.36 -4.56
CA LEU A 418 -0.98 -54.18 -3.66
C LEU A 418 -2.00 -54.98 -4.46
N ASP A 419 -2.58 -54.42 -5.53
CA ASP A 419 -3.51 -55.11 -6.44
C ASP A 419 -2.83 -56.23 -7.25
N GLN A 420 -1.51 -56.14 -7.46
CA GLN A 420 -0.71 -57.22 -8.05
C GLN A 420 -0.43 -58.39 -7.08
N GLY A 421 -0.96 -58.34 -5.84
CA GLY A 421 -0.90 -59.43 -4.87
C GLY A 421 0.23 -59.33 -3.85
N TYR A 422 0.85 -58.15 -3.64
CA TYR A 422 1.84 -57.95 -2.58
C TYR A 422 1.18 -58.15 -1.19
N LYS A 423 1.74 -59.04 -0.36
CA LYS A 423 1.24 -59.32 0.98
C LYS A 423 1.61 -58.31 2.05
N SER A 424 2.48 -57.34 1.71
CA SER A 424 2.97 -56.30 2.62
C SER A 424 2.97 -54.96 1.96
N ALA A 425 2.32 -53.95 2.55
CA ALA A 425 2.33 -52.57 2.09
C ALA A 425 3.76 -51.99 2.06
N LYS A 426 4.62 -52.45 2.98
CA LYS A 426 6.01 -52.02 3.02
C LYS A 426 6.80 -52.49 1.79
N LEU A 427 6.65 -53.74 1.38
CA LEU A 427 7.30 -54.28 0.17
C LEU A 427 6.73 -53.63 -1.09
N ALA A 428 5.42 -53.45 -1.14
CA ALA A 428 4.75 -52.74 -2.23
C ALA A 428 5.27 -51.29 -2.37
N SER A 429 5.46 -50.61 -1.24
CA SER A 429 6.01 -49.21 -1.26
C SER A 429 7.46 -49.14 -1.74
N ILE A 430 8.32 -50.10 -1.33
CA ILE A 430 9.71 -50.19 -1.79
C ILE A 430 9.76 -50.40 -3.31
N ASP A 431 8.97 -51.33 -3.83
CA ASP A 431 8.98 -51.67 -5.23
C ASP A 431 8.36 -50.55 -6.10
N ALA A 432 7.25 -49.95 -5.63
CA ALA A 432 6.66 -48.80 -6.27
C ALA A 432 7.64 -47.60 -6.36
N MET A 433 8.38 -47.33 -5.28
CA MET A 433 9.34 -46.22 -5.29
C MET A 433 10.59 -46.47 -6.14
N ASN A 434 10.97 -47.70 -6.34
CA ASN A 434 12.04 -48.09 -7.28
C ASN A 434 11.64 -47.77 -8.73
N GLU A 435 10.37 -47.91 -9.07
CA GLU A 435 9.84 -47.54 -10.40
C GLU A 435 9.54 -46.07 -10.53
N LEU A 436 8.91 -45.46 -9.53
CA LEU A 436 8.39 -44.07 -9.61
C LEU A 436 9.39 -43.02 -9.17
N GLY A 437 10.40 -43.35 -8.36
CA GLY A 437 11.30 -42.33 -7.79
C GLY A 437 12.03 -41.50 -8.84
N GLY A 438 12.45 -42.13 -9.97
CA GLY A 438 13.04 -41.43 -11.09
C GLY A 438 12.05 -40.49 -11.81
N ALA A 439 10.79 -40.95 -11.96
CA ALA A 439 9.74 -40.13 -12.57
C ALA A 439 9.41 -38.90 -11.72
N ILE A 440 9.27 -39.05 -10.40
CA ILE A 440 8.99 -37.92 -9.47
C ILE A 440 10.10 -36.87 -9.56
N VAL A 441 11.37 -37.28 -9.51
CA VAL A 441 12.50 -36.34 -9.65
C VAL A 441 12.46 -35.63 -11.00
N SER A 442 12.15 -36.36 -12.09
CA SER A 442 12.07 -35.76 -13.43
C SER A 442 10.92 -34.75 -13.54
N ILE A 443 9.73 -35.07 -13.01
CA ILE A 443 8.58 -34.16 -12.99
C ILE A 443 8.92 -32.90 -12.21
N THR A 444 9.50 -33.04 -11.01
CA THR A 444 9.92 -31.91 -10.19
C THR A 444 10.91 -31.00 -10.91
N LEU A 445 11.94 -31.57 -11.53
CA LEU A 445 12.93 -30.80 -12.30
C LEU A 445 12.31 -30.07 -13.50
N VAL A 446 11.38 -30.71 -14.20
CA VAL A 446 10.65 -30.07 -15.31
C VAL A 446 9.81 -28.89 -14.79
N MET A 447 9.06 -29.09 -13.72
CA MET A 447 8.26 -28.01 -13.12
C MET A 447 9.13 -26.85 -12.62
N MET A 448 10.22 -27.15 -11.90
CA MET A 448 11.16 -26.11 -11.45
C MET A 448 11.81 -25.38 -12.61
N SER A 449 12.08 -26.05 -13.74
CA SER A 449 12.67 -25.44 -14.94
C SER A 449 11.75 -24.41 -15.61
N VAL A 450 10.47 -24.40 -15.31
CA VAL A 450 9.51 -23.38 -15.76
C VAL A 450 9.56 -22.16 -14.84
N PHE A 451 9.57 -22.35 -13.52
CA PHE A 451 9.45 -21.26 -12.56
C PHE A 451 10.78 -20.57 -12.24
N ILE A 452 11.91 -21.31 -12.21
CA ILE A 452 13.21 -20.73 -11.88
C ILE A 452 13.67 -19.66 -12.89
N PRO A 453 13.60 -19.87 -14.23
CA PRO A 453 14.03 -18.85 -15.18
C PRO A 453 13.26 -17.54 -15.10
N VAL A 454 11.96 -17.60 -14.80
CA VAL A 454 11.10 -16.43 -14.62
C VAL A 454 11.60 -15.56 -13.44
N SER A 455 12.26 -16.16 -12.46
CA SER A 455 12.81 -15.47 -11.29
C SER A 455 14.05 -14.61 -11.60
N PHE A 456 14.63 -14.74 -12.77
CA PHE A 456 15.78 -13.94 -13.26
C PHE A 456 15.36 -12.73 -14.12
N MET A 457 14.08 -12.50 -14.31
CA MET A 457 13.60 -11.30 -15.00
C MET A 457 13.97 -10.06 -14.21
N GLY A 458 14.41 -9.00 -14.88
CA GLY A 458 14.76 -7.71 -14.29
C GLY A 458 13.59 -6.74 -14.27
N GLY A 459 13.77 -5.62 -13.54
CA GLY A 459 12.79 -4.54 -13.43
C GLY A 459 11.65 -4.85 -12.47
N THR A 460 10.67 -3.95 -12.40
CA THR A 460 9.54 -4.03 -11.47
C THR A 460 8.72 -5.31 -11.68
N ALA A 461 8.38 -5.63 -12.92
CA ALA A 461 7.70 -6.90 -13.24
C ALA A 461 8.53 -8.11 -12.81
N GLY A 462 9.86 -8.05 -12.94
CA GLY A 462 10.77 -9.10 -12.50
C GLY A 462 10.69 -9.37 -11.02
N THR A 463 10.53 -8.34 -10.17
CA THR A 463 10.36 -8.51 -8.72
C THR A 463 9.07 -9.29 -8.40
N PHE A 464 7.97 -9.00 -9.09
CA PHE A 464 6.72 -9.76 -8.97
C PHE A 464 6.93 -11.23 -9.34
N TYR A 465 7.43 -11.48 -10.53
CA TYR A 465 7.64 -12.82 -11.04
C TYR A 465 8.66 -13.62 -10.22
N ARG A 466 9.68 -12.95 -9.68
CA ARG A 466 10.68 -13.59 -8.82
C ARG A 466 10.05 -14.13 -7.53
N GLN A 467 9.22 -13.33 -6.84
CA GLN A 467 8.58 -13.80 -5.62
C GLN A 467 7.58 -14.92 -5.89
N PHE A 468 6.74 -14.78 -6.92
CA PHE A 468 5.79 -15.82 -7.32
C PHE A 468 6.52 -17.10 -7.75
N GLY A 469 7.49 -17.00 -8.68
CA GLY A 469 8.19 -18.14 -9.26
C GLY A 469 9.05 -18.90 -8.25
N LEU A 470 9.80 -18.20 -7.39
CA LEU A 470 10.59 -18.87 -6.34
C LEU A 470 9.71 -19.52 -5.28
N THR A 471 8.59 -18.90 -4.89
CA THR A 471 7.63 -19.52 -3.95
C THR A 471 7.10 -20.82 -4.52
N MET A 472 6.70 -20.82 -5.80
CA MET A 472 6.26 -22.03 -6.50
C MET A 472 7.37 -23.09 -6.56
N ALA A 473 8.57 -22.72 -6.98
CA ALA A 473 9.69 -23.66 -7.09
C ALA A 473 10.06 -24.30 -5.75
N ILE A 474 10.05 -23.52 -4.67
CA ILE A 474 10.30 -23.99 -3.31
C ILE A 474 9.20 -24.97 -2.86
N ALA A 475 7.93 -24.61 -3.05
CA ALA A 475 6.80 -25.47 -2.67
C ALA A 475 6.85 -26.82 -3.43
N ILE A 476 7.14 -26.80 -4.73
CA ILE A 476 7.31 -28.00 -5.57
C ILE A 476 8.51 -28.82 -5.08
N GLY A 477 9.64 -28.19 -4.77
CA GLY A 477 10.81 -28.88 -4.23
C GLY A 477 10.55 -29.59 -2.89
N LEU A 478 9.82 -28.94 -1.99
CA LEU A 478 9.40 -29.54 -0.71
C LEU A 478 8.35 -30.64 -0.90
N SER A 479 7.47 -30.51 -1.90
CA SER A 479 6.54 -31.55 -2.30
C SER A 479 7.27 -32.83 -2.72
N ALA A 480 8.24 -32.68 -3.62
CA ALA A 480 9.05 -33.81 -4.07
C ALA A 480 9.83 -34.48 -2.91
N LEU A 481 10.38 -33.68 -2.00
CA LEU A 481 11.02 -34.20 -0.80
C LEU A 481 10.04 -35.05 0.03
N ASN A 482 8.81 -34.58 0.24
CA ASN A 482 7.76 -35.33 0.95
C ASN A 482 7.32 -36.58 0.17
N ALA A 483 7.17 -36.50 -1.13
CA ALA A 483 6.81 -37.60 -2.00
C ALA A 483 7.88 -38.72 -2.02
N LEU A 484 9.16 -38.37 -1.86
CA LEU A 484 10.26 -39.31 -1.81
C LEU A 484 10.53 -39.85 -0.40
N THR A 485 10.05 -39.21 0.65
CA THR A 485 10.37 -39.56 2.05
C THR A 485 9.13 -39.89 2.89
N LEU A 486 8.24 -38.91 3.07
CA LEU A 486 7.07 -39.01 3.95
C LEU A 486 5.98 -39.89 3.34
N SER A 487 5.57 -39.62 2.09
CA SER A 487 4.44 -40.32 1.48
C SER A 487 4.65 -41.85 1.39
N PRO A 488 5.81 -42.36 0.92
CA PRO A 488 6.02 -43.82 0.89
C PRO A 488 6.16 -44.44 2.28
N ALA A 489 6.68 -43.68 3.25
CA ALA A 489 6.73 -44.15 4.64
C ALA A 489 5.33 -44.29 5.26
N LEU A 490 4.45 -43.30 4.98
CA LEU A 490 3.04 -43.35 5.41
C LEU A 490 2.27 -44.46 4.68
N CYS A 491 2.52 -44.67 3.38
CA CYS A 491 1.95 -45.80 2.64
C CYS A 491 2.30 -47.13 3.31
N ALA A 492 3.56 -47.32 3.68
CA ALA A 492 4.03 -48.57 4.32
C ALA A 492 3.38 -48.84 5.70
N VAL A 493 2.97 -47.77 6.41
CA VAL A 493 2.37 -47.86 7.76
C VAL A 493 0.84 -47.90 7.70
N LEU A 494 0.22 -47.07 6.88
CA LEU A 494 -1.25 -46.87 6.89
C LEU A 494 -2.01 -47.84 5.97
N LEU A 495 -1.42 -48.20 4.80
CA LEU A 495 -2.08 -49.05 3.84
C LEU A 495 -2.12 -50.49 4.29
N LYS A 496 -3.17 -51.23 3.91
CA LYS A 496 -3.32 -52.63 4.16
C LYS A 496 -3.49 -53.39 2.84
N PRO A 497 -2.93 -54.63 2.74
CA PRO A 497 -3.21 -55.50 1.60
C PRO A 497 -4.72 -55.72 1.46
N HIS A 498 -5.20 -55.83 0.24
CA HIS A 498 -6.59 -56.21 -0.01
C HIS A 498 -6.80 -57.67 0.45
N THR A 499 -7.46 -57.85 1.59
CA THR A 499 -8.01 -59.14 1.99
C THR A 499 -9.42 -59.23 1.40
N ASP A 500 -9.67 -60.27 0.59
CA ASP A 500 -11.02 -60.62 0.12
C ASP A 500 -11.95 -60.77 1.33
N HIS A 501 -12.68 -59.75 1.63
CA HIS A 501 -13.76 -59.81 2.61
C HIS A 501 -15.07 -60.09 1.87
N GLY A 502 -15.44 -61.37 1.88
CA GLY A 502 -16.79 -61.79 1.54
C GLY A 502 -17.86 -61.03 2.32
N ASP A 503 -18.96 -60.74 1.68
CA ASP A 503 -20.26 -60.21 2.18
C ASP A 503 -20.19 -59.06 3.20
N LYS A 504 -19.81 -57.89 2.78
CA LYS A 504 -20.11 -56.67 3.55
C LYS A 504 -21.50 -56.16 3.22
N LYS A 505 -22.35 -55.91 4.27
CA LYS A 505 -23.63 -55.20 4.15
C LYS A 505 -23.48 -53.95 3.28
N GLN A 506 -24.34 -53.81 2.29
CA GLN A 506 -24.38 -52.63 1.40
C GLN A 506 -24.70 -51.37 2.21
N THR A 507 -23.66 -50.64 2.54
CA THR A 507 -23.81 -49.27 3.11
C THR A 507 -24.04 -48.27 1.99
N LEU A 508 -24.62 -47.08 2.30
CA LEU A 508 -24.82 -46.01 1.34
C LEU A 508 -23.52 -45.63 0.60
N VAL A 509 -22.38 -45.63 1.30
CA VAL A 509 -21.06 -45.39 0.74
C VAL A 509 -20.66 -46.47 -0.28
N SER A 510 -20.90 -47.73 0.00
CA SER A 510 -20.63 -48.83 -0.93
C SER A 510 -21.45 -48.74 -2.21
N ARG A 511 -22.72 -48.32 -2.12
CA ARG A 511 -23.58 -48.06 -3.30
C ARG A 511 -23.07 -46.90 -4.14
N PHE A 512 -22.61 -45.83 -3.49
CA PHE A 512 -22.00 -44.69 -4.20
C PHE A 512 -20.73 -45.11 -4.95
N HIS A 513 -19.82 -45.86 -4.29
CA HIS A 513 -18.59 -46.36 -4.92
C HIS A 513 -18.87 -47.27 -6.12
N THR A 514 -19.84 -48.18 -6.01
CA THR A 514 -20.25 -49.07 -7.13
C THR A 514 -20.81 -48.28 -8.30
N SER A 515 -21.68 -47.28 -8.03
CA SER A 515 -22.27 -46.42 -9.06
C SER A 515 -21.21 -45.53 -9.71
N PHE A 516 -20.29 -44.95 -8.93
CA PHE A 516 -19.17 -44.17 -9.41
C PHE A 516 -18.25 -44.98 -10.33
N ASN A 517 -17.85 -46.17 -9.93
CA ASN A 517 -16.97 -47.04 -10.70
C ASN A 517 -17.64 -47.45 -12.03
N ALA A 518 -18.93 -47.79 -12.03
CA ALA A 518 -19.67 -48.10 -13.25
C ALA A 518 -19.76 -46.88 -14.21
N ALA A 519 -19.98 -45.71 -13.68
CA ALA A 519 -19.97 -44.46 -14.46
C ALA A 519 -18.57 -44.15 -15.03
N TYR A 520 -17.53 -44.31 -14.21
CA TYR A 520 -16.14 -44.13 -14.61
C TYR A 520 -15.74 -45.11 -15.72
N ASP A 521 -16.05 -46.37 -15.62
CA ASP A 521 -15.79 -47.39 -16.66
C ASP A 521 -16.50 -47.06 -17.98
N SER A 522 -17.74 -46.55 -17.90
CA SER A 522 -18.47 -46.13 -19.09
C SER A 522 -17.79 -44.93 -19.76
N ILE A 523 -17.33 -43.95 -18.99
CA ILE A 523 -16.59 -42.78 -19.48
C ILE A 523 -15.26 -43.24 -20.08
N LEU A 524 -14.52 -44.15 -19.43
CA LEU A 524 -13.24 -44.66 -19.87
C LEU A 524 -13.36 -45.40 -21.23
N LYS A 525 -14.42 -46.20 -21.41
CA LYS A 525 -14.70 -46.85 -22.71
C LYS A 525 -14.96 -45.84 -23.82
N ARG A 526 -15.72 -44.78 -23.54
CA ARG A 526 -15.97 -43.67 -24.50
C ARG A 526 -14.70 -42.92 -24.82
N TYR A 527 -13.89 -42.62 -23.81
CA TYR A 527 -12.60 -41.93 -23.96
C TYR A 527 -11.63 -42.73 -24.83
N LYS A 528 -11.45 -44.04 -24.55
CA LYS A 528 -10.61 -44.92 -25.37
C LYS A 528 -11.03 -44.89 -26.85
N LYS A 529 -12.32 -44.97 -27.15
CA LYS A 529 -12.85 -44.90 -28.50
C LYS A 529 -12.55 -43.55 -29.17
N ARG A 530 -12.69 -42.43 -28.46
CA ARG A 530 -12.39 -41.11 -28.98
C ARG A 530 -10.91 -40.90 -29.22
N VAL A 531 -10.04 -41.31 -28.29
CA VAL A 531 -8.60 -41.24 -28.44
C VAL A 531 -8.13 -41.99 -29.66
N LEU A 532 -8.62 -43.24 -29.87
CA LEU A 532 -8.31 -44.04 -31.05
C LEU A 532 -8.75 -43.33 -32.34
N PHE A 533 -9.90 -42.68 -32.33
CA PHE A 533 -10.37 -41.89 -33.48
C PHE A 533 -9.41 -40.73 -33.80
N PHE A 534 -8.92 -40.00 -32.79
CA PHE A 534 -7.97 -38.90 -32.99
C PHE A 534 -6.57 -39.41 -33.43
N ILE A 535 -6.12 -40.55 -32.92
CA ILE A 535 -4.87 -41.19 -33.33
C ILE A 535 -4.95 -41.60 -34.80
N GLN A 536 -6.10 -42.16 -35.24
CA GLN A 536 -6.33 -42.50 -36.64
C GLN A 536 -6.47 -41.31 -37.59
N LYS A 537 -7.09 -40.24 -37.10
CA LYS A 537 -7.32 -38.98 -37.83
C LYS A 537 -6.29 -37.91 -37.49
N LYS A 538 -5.00 -38.19 -37.80
CA LYS A 538 -3.86 -37.31 -37.45
C LYS A 538 -4.06 -35.86 -37.90
N TRP A 539 -4.63 -35.63 -39.12
CA TRP A 539 -4.90 -34.30 -39.64
C TRP A 539 -5.91 -33.51 -38.79
N LEU A 540 -6.91 -34.18 -38.22
CA LEU A 540 -7.88 -33.55 -37.35
C LEU A 540 -7.22 -33.13 -36.02
N SER A 541 -6.35 -33.94 -35.45
CA SER A 541 -5.58 -33.62 -34.26
C SER A 541 -4.65 -32.44 -34.49
N MET A 542 -3.92 -32.42 -35.62
CA MET A 542 -3.08 -31.30 -36.00
C MET A 542 -3.91 -30.03 -36.25
N GLY A 543 -5.08 -30.13 -36.87
CA GLY A 543 -5.99 -29.01 -37.11
C GLY A 543 -6.47 -28.39 -35.79
N LEU A 544 -6.76 -29.19 -34.75
CA LEU A 544 -7.12 -28.72 -33.42
C LEU A 544 -5.97 -27.98 -32.71
N VAL A 545 -4.72 -28.51 -32.86
CA VAL A 545 -3.53 -27.83 -32.31
C VAL A 545 -3.30 -26.50 -32.99
N VAL A 546 -3.38 -26.45 -34.31
CA VAL A 546 -3.25 -25.21 -35.08
C VAL A 546 -4.34 -24.21 -34.72
N LEU A 547 -5.59 -24.67 -34.56
CA LEU A 547 -6.70 -23.82 -34.12
C LEU A 547 -6.46 -23.24 -32.72
N SER A 548 -5.95 -24.05 -31.77
CA SER A 548 -5.64 -23.55 -30.42
C SER A 548 -4.50 -22.52 -30.44
N ILE A 549 -3.49 -22.70 -31.31
CA ILE A 549 -2.41 -21.72 -31.46
C ILE A 549 -2.95 -20.41 -32.05
N VAL A 550 -3.82 -20.48 -33.09
CA VAL A 550 -4.44 -19.29 -33.69
C VAL A 550 -5.31 -18.55 -32.66
N LEU A 551 -6.11 -19.28 -31.89
CA LEU A 551 -6.90 -18.68 -30.80
C LEU A 551 -6.03 -18.06 -29.73
N LEU A 552 -4.92 -18.70 -29.34
CA LEU A 552 -3.97 -18.16 -28.38
C LEU A 552 -3.39 -16.82 -28.88
N ILE A 553 -2.90 -16.79 -30.12
CA ILE A 553 -2.35 -15.56 -30.72
C ILE A 553 -3.43 -14.47 -30.82
N PHE A 554 -4.65 -14.84 -31.20
CA PHE A 554 -5.77 -13.90 -31.28
C PHE A 554 -6.06 -13.28 -29.89
N PHE A 555 -6.22 -14.09 -28.84
CA PHE A 555 -6.50 -13.58 -27.50
C PHE A 555 -5.31 -12.80 -26.91
N MET A 556 -4.07 -13.21 -27.16
CA MET A 556 -2.89 -12.44 -26.72
C MET A 556 -2.85 -11.03 -27.31
N ASN A 557 -3.34 -10.84 -28.54
CA ASN A 557 -3.36 -9.51 -29.18
C ASN A 557 -4.60 -8.68 -28.81
N THR A 558 -5.69 -9.31 -28.38
CA THR A 558 -6.95 -8.61 -28.07
C THR A 558 -7.15 -8.35 -26.59
N THR A 559 -6.49 -9.12 -25.73
CA THR A 559 -6.62 -8.95 -24.28
C THR A 559 -5.75 -7.78 -23.80
N PRO A 560 -6.32 -6.79 -23.08
CA PRO A 560 -5.53 -5.70 -22.52
C PRO A 560 -4.49 -6.25 -21.53
N THR A 561 -3.29 -5.70 -21.60
CA THR A 561 -2.18 -6.08 -20.73
C THR A 561 -2.09 -5.12 -19.55
N GLY A 562 -1.94 -5.65 -18.35
CA GLY A 562 -1.75 -4.89 -17.11
C GLY A 562 -0.90 -5.69 -16.12
N MET A 563 -0.23 -5.01 -15.18
CA MET A 563 0.62 -5.67 -14.20
C MET A 563 -0.21 -6.22 -13.03
N VAL A 564 -1.17 -5.45 -12.56
CA VAL A 564 -2.11 -5.82 -11.48
C VAL A 564 -3.50 -5.38 -11.92
N PRO A 565 -4.53 -6.24 -11.83
CA PRO A 565 -5.91 -5.82 -12.09
C PRO A 565 -6.35 -4.81 -11.03
N ASN A 566 -7.26 -3.91 -11.42
CA ASN A 566 -7.90 -3.03 -10.45
C ASN A 566 -8.83 -3.86 -9.55
N GLU A 567 -8.68 -3.67 -8.26
CA GLU A 567 -9.51 -4.33 -7.25
C GLU A 567 -10.24 -3.29 -6.40
N ASP A 568 -11.28 -3.72 -5.72
CA ASP A 568 -12.05 -2.85 -4.83
C ASP A 568 -11.34 -2.72 -3.48
N THR A 569 -10.65 -1.60 -3.28
CA THR A 569 -9.90 -1.29 -2.05
C THR A 569 -10.77 -0.78 -0.89
N GLY A 570 -12.10 -0.66 -1.09
CA GLY A 570 -12.99 -0.07 -0.07
C GLY A 570 -12.88 1.45 0.07
N THR A 571 -12.02 2.09 -0.74
CA THR A 571 -11.83 3.56 -0.72
C THR A 571 -11.86 4.09 -2.14
N LEU A 572 -12.51 5.24 -2.35
CA LEU A 572 -12.52 5.98 -3.60
C LEU A 572 -11.93 7.37 -3.39
N MET A 573 -11.38 7.92 -4.43
CA MET A 573 -10.91 9.30 -4.50
C MET A 573 -11.75 10.10 -5.49
N GLY A 574 -11.99 11.36 -5.14
CA GLY A 574 -12.61 12.33 -6.03
C GLY A 574 -11.66 13.50 -6.29
N ALA A 575 -11.60 13.98 -7.51
CA ALA A 575 -10.90 15.20 -7.88
C ALA A 575 -11.88 16.15 -8.55
N VAL A 576 -11.89 17.39 -8.09
CA VAL A 576 -12.74 18.47 -8.62
C VAL A 576 -11.82 19.60 -9.09
N THR A 577 -11.95 19.97 -10.35
CA THR A 577 -11.19 21.05 -10.97
C THR A 577 -12.15 22.10 -11.48
N LEU A 578 -12.01 23.31 -10.98
CA LEU A 578 -12.78 24.48 -11.38
C LEU A 578 -11.99 25.35 -12.36
N PRO A 579 -12.62 26.26 -13.09
CA PRO A 579 -11.94 27.19 -13.94
C PRO A 579 -10.89 28.01 -13.18
N PRO A 580 -9.72 28.32 -13.78
CA PRO A 580 -8.70 29.15 -13.15
C PRO A 580 -9.27 30.49 -12.69
N GLY A 581 -8.86 30.96 -11.50
CA GLY A 581 -9.34 32.21 -10.93
C GLY A 581 -10.65 32.10 -10.15
N THR A 582 -11.21 30.89 -9.98
CA THR A 582 -12.37 30.69 -9.10
C THR A 582 -11.99 30.98 -7.64
N SER A 583 -12.82 31.81 -6.96
CA SER A 583 -12.62 32.10 -5.53
C SER A 583 -12.84 30.88 -4.64
N GLN A 584 -12.23 30.92 -3.47
CA GLN A 584 -12.35 29.85 -2.47
C GLN A 584 -13.82 29.59 -2.09
N ASP A 585 -14.59 30.66 -1.79
CA ASP A 585 -16.00 30.55 -1.40
C ASP A 585 -16.86 29.87 -2.48
N ARG A 586 -16.61 30.20 -3.75
CA ARG A 586 -17.33 29.55 -4.86
C ARG A 586 -16.93 28.09 -5.02
N SER A 587 -15.67 27.79 -4.83
CA SER A 587 -15.19 26.40 -4.84
C SER A 587 -15.85 25.59 -3.74
N GLU A 588 -15.92 26.12 -2.52
CA GLU A 588 -16.59 25.44 -1.39
C GLU A 588 -18.09 25.18 -1.65
N GLN A 589 -18.80 26.14 -2.25
CA GLN A 589 -20.21 25.95 -2.61
C GLN A 589 -20.40 24.80 -3.60
N ILE A 590 -19.51 24.68 -4.60
CA ILE A 590 -19.56 23.61 -5.58
C ILE A 590 -19.16 22.28 -4.94
N LEU A 591 -18.12 22.27 -4.12
CA LEU A 591 -17.68 21.08 -3.39
C LEU A 591 -18.75 20.59 -2.42
N ALA A 592 -19.48 21.48 -1.74
CA ALA A 592 -20.61 21.09 -0.88
C ALA A 592 -21.75 20.40 -1.67
N ARG A 593 -22.00 20.81 -2.93
CA ARG A 593 -22.95 20.13 -3.81
C ARG A 593 -22.45 18.74 -4.21
N VAL A 594 -21.15 18.59 -4.49
CA VAL A 594 -20.53 17.28 -4.75
C VAL A 594 -20.58 16.40 -3.50
N ASP A 595 -20.29 16.97 -2.31
CA ASP A 595 -20.39 16.24 -1.02
C ASP A 595 -21.78 15.69 -0.77
N SER A 596 -22.82 16.51 -1.01
CA SER A 596 -24.22 16.08 -0.88
C SER A 596 -24.59 14.96 -1.87
N LEU A 597 -24.00 14.98 -3.08
CA LEU A 597 -24.18 13.92 -4.06
C LEU A 597 -23.54 12.62 -3.59
N ILE A 598 -22.32 12.66 -3.04
CA ILE A 598 -21.62 11.50 -2.48
C ILE A 598 -22.41 10.96 -1.28
N ALA A 599 -22.87 11.82 -0.37
CA ALA A 599 -23.66 11.46 0.80
C ALA A 599 -24.94 10.69 0.48
N SER A 600 -25.51 10.89 -0.71
CA SER A 600 -26.74 10.22 -1.12
C SER A 600 -26.54 8.77 -1.60
N ASP A 601 -25.29 8.29 -1.68
CA ASP A 601 -25.01 6.92 -2.07
C ASP A 601 -24.97 6.01 -0.83
N PRO A 602 -25.80 4.95 -0.78
CA PRO A 602 -25.92 4.09 0.40
C PRO A 602 -24.67 3.25 0.71
N ALA A 603 -23.76 3.10 -0.26
CA ALA A 603 -22.50 2.37 -0.10
C ALA A 603 -21.42 3.18 0.62
N VAL A 604 -21.60 4.49 0.78
CA VAL A 604 -20.64 5.39 1.44
C VAL A 604 -20.78 5.29 2.96
N LEU A 605 -19.67 5.06 3.64
CA LEU A 605 -19.57 5.04 5.10
C LEU A 605 -19.16 6.42 5.65
N SER A 606 -18.03 6.95 5.18
CA SER A 606 -17.57 8.30 5.51
C SER A 606 -17.01 9.01 4.27
N ARG A 607 -16.96 10.32 4.34
CA ARG A 607 -16.44 11.16 3.26
C ARG A 607 -15.68 12.36 3.83
N THR A 608 -14.48 12.55 3.32
CA THR A 608 -13.63 13.69 3.64
C THR A 608 -13.56 14.59 2.43
N MET A 609 -14.04 15.84 2.56
CA MET A 609 -13.92 16.90 1.58
C MET A 609 -12.70 17.74 1.88
N ILE A 610 -11.86 17.98 0.90
CA ILE A 610 -10.64 18.80 1.00
C ILE A 610 -10.74 19.87 -0.08
N SER A 611 -10.97 21.12 0.29
CA SER A 611 -10.91 22.26 -0.62
C SER A 611 -9.50 22.84 -0.66
N GLY A 612 -9.05 23.30 -1.82
CA GLY A 612 -7.71 23.88 -2.02
C GLY A 612 -6.62 22.89 -2.39
N PHE A 613 -6.95 21.60 -2.50
CA PHE A 613 -6.01 20.54 -2.87
C PHE A 613 -6.66 19.53 -3.84
N SER A 614 -5.89 19.09 -4.81
CA SER A 614 -6.27 18.00 -5.71
C SER A 614 -5.13 16.99 -5.83
N PHE A 615 -5.47 15.70 -5.73
CA PHE A 615 -4.51 14.60 -5.97
C PHE A 615 -3.94 14.61 -7.41
N ILE A 616 -4.63 15.23 -8.35
CA ILE A 616 -4.25 15.30 -9.77
C ILE A 616 -3.73 16.70 -10.13
N GLY A 617 -4.43 17.76 -9.67
CA GLY A 617 -4.20 19.14 -10.11
C GLY A 617 -3.23 19.95 -9.23
N GLY A 618 -2.83 19.42 -8.06
CA GLY A 618 -1.97 20.12 -7.11
C GLY A 618 -2.73 21.01 -6.13
N GLN A 619 -2.15 22.18 -5.76
CA GLN A 619 -2.71 23.07 -4.73
C GLN A 619 -3.22 24.38 -5.33
N GLY A 620 -4.34 24.87 -4.83
CA GLY A 620 -4.90 26.17 -5.21
C GLY A 620 -6.41 26.26 -4.97
N PRO A 621 -6.99 27.49 -4.95
CA PRO A 621 -8.39 27.71 -4.61
C PRO A 621 -9.37 27.09 -5.63
N SER A 622 -8.92 26.81 -6.86
CA SER A 622 -9.73 26.21 -7.92
C SER A 622 -9.77 24.67 -7.86
N TYR A 623 -9.22 24.06 -6.81
CA TYR A 623 -9.13 22.59 -6.68
C TYR A 623 -9.86 22.08 -5.45
N GLY A 624 -10.38 20.88 -5.57
CA GLY A 624 -10.92 20.13 -4.44
C GLY A 624 -10.72 18.64 -4.61
N SER A 625 -10.68 17.92 -3.50
CA SER A 625 -10.59 16.47 -3.47
C SER A 625 -11.57 15.88 -2.48
N PHE A 626 -11.89 14.62 -2.71
CA PHE A 626 -12.66 13.80 -1.79
C PHE A 626 -11.92 12.49 -1.52
N ILE A 627 -11.96 12.04 -0.28
CA ILE A 627 -11.65 10.67 0.11
C ILE A 627 -12.96 10.08 0.60
N ILE A 628 -13.38 8.99 -0.03
CA ILE A 628 -14.68 8.36 0.19
C ILE A 628 -14.43 6.95 0.68
N LYS A 629 -14.71 6.69 1.95
CA LYS A 629 -14.65 5.36 2.52
C LYS A 629 -15.98 4.66 2.26
N LEU A 630 -15.92 3.50 1.67
CA LEU A 630 -17.08 2.65 1.42
C LEU A 630 -17.35 1.75 2.65
N LYS A 631 -18.56 1.26 2.77
CA LYS A 631 -18.90 0.20 3.74
C LYS A 631 -18.12 -1.07 3.44
N ASP A 632 -17.99 -1.95 4.42
CA ASP A 632 -17.30 -3.21 4.25
C ASP A 632 -17.89 -4.05 3.10
N TRP A 633 -17.05 -4.90 2.49
CA TRP A 633 -17.44 -5.69 1.31
C TRP A 633 -18.65 -6.58 1.57
N ASP A 634 -18.82 -7.12 2.79
CA ASP A 634 -19.94 -7.96 3.21
C ASP A 634 -21.25 -7.18 3.39
N GLU A 635 -21.17 -5.87 3.63
CA GLU A 635 -22.33 -4.98 3.78
C GLU A 635 -22.80 -4.41 2.44
N ARG A 636 -22.02 -4.58 1.38
CA ARG A 636 -22.33 -4.11 0.02
C ARG A 636 -22.88 -5.25 -0.84
N SER A 637 -23.87 -4.96 -1.67
CA SER A 637 -24.33 -5.92 -2.68
C SER A 637 -23.30 -6.09 -3.80
N MET A 638 -23.32 -7.24 -4.49
CA MET A 638 -22.42 -7.50 -5.64
C MET A 638 -22.48 -6.42 -6.74
N ILE A 639 -23.59 -5.67 -6.82
CA ILE A 639 -23.79 -4.59 -7.80
C ILE A 639 -23.12 -3.29 -7.30
N GLN A 640 -22.72 -3.19 -6.03
CA GLN A 640 -22.06 -2.03 -5.41
C GLN A 640 -20.54 -2.19 -5.35
N ASN A 641 -19.95 -2.69 -6.42
CA ASN A 641 -18.49 -2.71 -6.60
C ASN A 641 -17.98 -1.26 -6.84
N SER A 642 -16.74 -0.99 -6.47
CA SER A 642 -16.06 0.31 -6.62
C SER A 642 -16.22 0.91 -8.02
N ASP A 643 -16.03 0.13 -9.08
CA ASP A 643 -16.16 0.61 -10.47
C ASP A 643 -17.59 1.07 -10.82
N VAL A 644 -18.60 0.34 -10.33
CA VAL A 644 -20.02 0.70 -10.53
C VAL A 644 -20.37 1.96 -9.76
N ILE A 645 -19.87 2.09 -8.53
CA ILE A 645 -20.07 3.29 -7.70
C ILE A 645 -19.40 4.50 -8.37
N VAL A 646 -18.16 4.36 -8.82
CA VAL A 646 -17.42 5.40 -9.58
C VAL A 646 -18.21 5.84 -10.79
N GLY A 647 -18.70 4.88 -11.61
CA GLY A 647 -19.51 5.17 -12.79
C GLY A 647 -20.81 5.89 -12.44
N SER A 648 -21.50 5.44 -11.38
CA SER A 648 -22.74 6.05 -10.90
C SER A 648 -22.53 7.49 -10.42
N LEU A 649 -21.53 7.70 -9.56
CA LEU A 649 -21.18 9.02 -9.04
C LEU A 649 -20.78 9.97 -10.17
N TYR A 650 -19.97 9.50 -11.12
CA TYR A 650 -19.55 10.28 -12.29
C TYR A 650 -20.75 10.72 -13.15
N MET A 651 -21.63 9.78 -13.50
CA MET A 651 -22.82 10.09 -14.29
C MET A 651 -23.77 11.07 -13.60
N ARG A 652 -23.93 10.95 -12.29
CA ARG A 652 -24.74 11.86 -11.47
C ARG A 652 -24.10 13.23 -11.35
N ALA A 653 -22.78 13.29 -11.13
CA ALA A 653 -22.03 14.55 -11.08
C ALA A 653 -22.12 15.30 -12.40
N GLN A 654 -21.95 14.66 -13.54
CA GLN A 654 -22.08 15.26 -14.87
C GLN A 654 -23.44 15.89 -15.13
N LYS A 655 -24.53 15.37 -14.53
CA LYS A 655 -25.88 15.94 -14.67
C LYS A 655 -26.05 17.20 -13.82
N ILE A 656 -25.49 17.23 -12.61
CA ILE A 656 -25.80 18.23 -11.58
C ILE A 656 -24.75 19.35 -11.58
N ILE A 657 -23.46 19.01 -11.78
CA ILE A 657 -22.35 19.95 -11.71
C ILE A 657 -21.88 20.26 -13.13
N LYS A 658 -22.14 21.48 -13.60
CA LYS A 658 -21.73 21.96 -14.93
C LYS A 658 -20.56 22.92 -14.88
N GLU A 659 -20.29 23.45 -13.70
CA GLU A 659 -19.31 24.50 -13.47
C GLU A 659 -17.89 23.97 -13.19
N ALA A 660 -17.76 22.67 -12.93
CA ALA A 660 -16.52 22.02 -12.59
C ALA A 660 -16.35 20.68 -13.29
N GLN A 661 -15.14 20.27 -13.52
CA GLN A 661 -14.79 18.92 -13.90
C GLN A 661 -14.70 18.06 -12.64
N VAL A 662 -15.52 17.03 -12.53
CA VAL A 662 -15.55 16.10 -11.39
C VAL A 662 -15.15 14.72 -11.89
N LEU A 663 -14.14 14.14 -11.30
CA LEU A 663 -13.65 12.80 -11.58
C LEU A 663 -13.69 11.98 -10.30
N PHE A 664 -14.09 10.71 -10.40
CA PHE A 664 -13.97 9.73 -9.33
C PHE A 664 -13.12 8.57 -9.81
N PHE A 665 -12.28 8.03 -8.94
CA PHE A 665 -11.39 6.92 -9.27
C PHE A 665 -11.01 6.14 -8.00
N ALA A 666 -10.63 4.88 -8.16
CA ALA A 666 -10.01 4.12 -7.08
C ALA A 666 -8.53 4.54 -6.92
N PRO A 667 -7.97 4.53 -5.71
CA PRO A 667 -6.54 4.74 -5.52
C PRO A 667 -5.75 3.66 -6.28
N PRO A 668 -4.51 3.97 -6.75
CA PRO A 668 -3.69 3.00 -7.46
C PRO A 668 -3.41 1.79 -6.56
N MET A 669 -3.49 0.58 -7.14
CA MET A 669 -3.28 -0.69 -6.42
C MET A 669 -1.85 -0.82 -5.88
N ILE A 670 -0.89 -0.26 -6.59
CA ILE A 670 0.51 -0.24 -6.18
C ILE A 670 0.82 1.16 -5.65
N PRO A 671 1.04 1.30 -4.34
CA PRO A 671 1.39 2.59 -3.75
C PRO A 671 2.69 3.14 -4.35
N GLY A 672 2.68 4.41 -4.73
CA GLY A 672 3.86 5.09 -5.27
C GLY A 672 4.14 4.86 -6.76
N TYR A 673 3.18 4.27 -7.49
CA TYR A 673 3.26 4.05 -8.94
C TYR A 673 2.24 4.89 -9.70
#